data_c0552349063dfbc82dc8e4c0f67610e0
#
_entry.id   c0552349063dfbc82dc8e4c0f67610e0
#
_cell.length_a   1.000
_cell.length_b   1.000
_cell.length_c   1.000
_cell.angle_alpha   90.00
_cell.angle_beta   90.00
_cell.angle_gamma   90.00
#
_symmetry.space_group_name_H-M   'P 1'
#
loop_
_entity.id
_entity.type
_entity.pdbx_description
1 polymer ?
#
loop_
_entity_poly.entity_id
_entity_poly.type
_entity_poly.pdbx_seq_one_letter_code
_entity_poly.pdbx_strand_id
1 'polypeptide(L)'
;TDGAARAGMTLRAAQKNETIQSLPAEWADFRGTSYDASGTRGGSAGSNNAVVSIQTPIDADASTLYWSNALGNGTGSRSTGCPLLVDGVLIVYAGDTLYRIDPVSGEILTQAKMDHASSFSITPPAYAKGMVFVGLSDGTIQAFDAKTLQSLWIYHDPLEGQPNSPITICGDYLYTGFWRSEEFPANFVCLSITDEDPTRTDEEKTACWYWTTPGGYYWAGAYACEDYVLVGTDDGADESTSMTGSLLLLDAKTGRLLDKWDSLYGDVRSTICYDTATKAFYFTTKGGWFCGVQTEKTSDGWRLRASSKWTLKLENGSSTVQAMSTSTPVVYNGRAYIGVRGTAQFDEYSGHSLTVVDLASHKIAYRALTQGYPQTSGILTTAYEAQSGYVYVYFVDNYTPGKIRVLRDKPGQTRVEYVTKESGVDTPYVLFTPSGKDAQYAICSPIVDSYGVMYFKNDSAKLMAVGPSATLEITRKPNKTQYKAGEAFDPTGMQVDLVYANGMRRDVTKYVQWSEDPLTEDDAAIDIRFPYVLYHDQDSEESGRLTNVKTQTPVASVQLTVEPGTAESGRIGTLTWAYDIESGTLTISGEFEDGQKLAVAYYDQNGHLAQVKLLTQVQTLALVENGVRIRLFLLDKTNQPVCKAMTVKG
;
A
#
# COMPACT_ATOMS: atom_id res chain seq x y z
N THR A 1 -0.39 6.59 -44.85
CA THR A 1 0.36 5.38 -45.17
C THR A 1 1.35 5.16 -44.05
N ASP A 2 1.12 4.30 -43.13
CA ASP A 2 1.56 2.96 -43.06
C ASP A 2 1.12 2.31 -41.76
N GLY A 3 0.40 1.23 -41.88
CA GLY A 3 0.13 0.33 -40.78
C GLY A 3 1.43 -0.32 -40.29
N ALA A 4 1.92 0.16 -39.17
CA ALA A 4 2.87 -0.61 -38.38
C ALA A 4 2.09 -1.72 -37.68
N ALA A 5 2.39 -2.93 -38.04
CA ALA A 5 1.78 -4.15 -37.59
C ALA A 5 1.68 -4.21 -36.06
N ARG A 6 0.47 -4.44 -35.57
CA ARG A 6 0.19 -4.99 -34.24
C ARG A 6 0.77 -6.39 -34.13
N ALA A 7 2.06 -6.51 -33.91
CA ALA A 7 2.70 -7.79 -33.68
C ALA A 7 2.80 -8.01 -32.16
N GLY A 8 1.99 -8.94 -31.64
CA GLY A 8 2.22 -9.49 -30.33
C GLY A 8 1.03 -9.72 -29.41
N MET A 9 -0.21 -9.43 -29.80
CA MET A 9 -1.36 -9.98 -29.05
C MET A 9 -1.64 -11.38 -29.56
N THR A 10 -1.24 -12.38 -28.81
CA THR A 10 -1.76 -13.73 -28.96
C THR A 10 -3.25 -13.64 -28.67
N LEU A 11 -4.10 -13.76 -29.69
CA LEU A 11 -5.54 -13.92 -29.55
C LEU A 11 -5.79 -15.12 -28.63
N ARG A 12 -6.02 -14.86 -27.35
CA ARG A 12 -6.67 -15.85 -26.50
C ARG A 12 -8.08 -15.99 -27.05
N ALA A 13 -8.46 -17.22 -27.38
CA ALA A 13 -9.81 -17.54 -27.77
C ALA A 13 -10.79 -16.87 -26.80
N ALA A 14 -11.79 -16.17 -27.35
CA ALA A 14 -12.82 -15.49 -26.58
C ALA A 14 -13.41 -16.48 -25.57
N GLN A 15 -12.99 -16.37 -24.31
CA GLN A 15 -13.70 -17.00 -23.21
C GLN A 15 -14.93 -16.14 -22.96
N LYS A 16 -16.09 -16.80 -22.92
CA LYS A 16 -17.34 -16.17 -22.52
C LYS A 16 -17.08 -15.50 -21.16
N ASN A 17 -17.08 -14.17 -21.11
CA ASN A 17 -16.82 -13.45 -19.87
C ASN A 17 -17.85 -13.92 -18.84
N GLU A 18 -17.37 -14.36 -17.69
CA GLU A 18 -18.22 -14.47 -16.50
C GLU A 18 -18.78 -13.07 -16.21
N THR A 19 -20.01 -13.00 -15.73
CA THR A 19 -20.63 -11.72 -15.37
C THR A 19 -19.72 -10.98 -14.39
N ILE A 20 -19.34 -9.73 -14.71
CA ILE A 20 -18.51 -8.89 -13.86
C ILE A 20 -19.18 -8.78 -12.48
N GLN A 21 -18.45 -9.17 -11.46
CA GLN A 21 -18.96 -9.23 -10.09
C GLN A 21 -18.53 -7.99 -9.31
N SER A 22 -19.48 -7.25 -8.75
CA SER A 22 -19.18 -6.16 -7.82
C SER A 22 -18.53 -6.72 -6.56
N LEU A 23 -17.44 -6.11 -6.13
CA LEU A 23 -16.62 -6.51 -4.99
C LEU A 23 -16.63 -5.40 -3.92
N PRO A 24 -16.52 -5.73 -2.63
CA PRO A 24 -16.38 -4.73 -1.59
C PRO A 24 -15.04 -4.00 -1.74
N ALA A 25 -15.05 -2.69 -1.61
CA ALA A 25 -13.84 -1.88 -1.69
C ALA A 25 -13.62 -1.11 -0.39
N GLU A 26 -12.40 -1.19 0.11
CA GLU A 26 -11.95 -0.40 1.26
C GLU A 26 -11.32 0.92 0.83
N TRP A 27 -10.66 0.94 -0.32
CA TRP A 27 -10.07 2.13 -0.91
C TRP A 27 -10.21 2.05 -2.43
N ALA A 28 -11.20 2.75 -2.97
CA ALA A 28 -11.64 2.57 -4.35
C ALA A 28 -11.08 3.59 -5.35
N ASP A 29 -10.48 4.69 -4.87
CA ASP A 29 -9.91 5.74 -5.71
C ASP A 29 -8.78 6.50 -5.01
N PHE A 30 -8.31 7.58 -5.63
CA PHE A 30 -7.20 8.40 -5.14
C PHE A 30 -7.37 8.88 -3.68
N ARG A 31 -8.59 9.23 -3.26
CA ARG A 31 -8.87 9.72 -1.90
C ARG A 31 -9.65 8.72 -1.04
N GLY A 32 -9.96 7.54 -1.58
CA GLY A 32 -10.76 6.54 -0.90
C GLY A 32 -12.23 6.89 -0.72
N THR A 33 -12.75 7.82 -1.50
CA THR A 33 -14.09 8.41 -1.33
C THR A 33 -14.88 8.42 -2.63
N SER A 34 -14.76 7.38 -3.48
CA SER A 34 -15.51 7.29 -4.71
C SER A 34 -17.02 7.26 -4.46
N TYR A 35 -17.77 7.76 -5.43
CA TYR A 35 -19.21 7.82 -5.40
C TYR A 35 -19.81 6.44 -5.68
N ASP A 36 -19.68 5.54 -4.74
CA ASP A 36 -20.44 4.32 -4.68
C ASP A 36 -21.16 4.19 -3.34
N ALA A 37 -22.20 3.40 -3.29
CA ALA A 37 -23.03 3.25 -2.11
C ALA A 37 -22.33 2.51 -0.94
N SER A 38 -21.16 1.94 -1.17
CA SER A 38 -20.44 1.22 -0.12
C SER A 38 -19.76 2.15 0.83
N GLY A 39 -19.63 3.34 0.46
CA GLY A 39 -19.18 4.48 1.19
C GLY A 39 -18.22 4.28 2.19
N THR A 40 -17.27 4.39 1.96
CA THR A 40 -16.71 4.28 2.99
C THR A 40 -15.83 4.99 3.86
N ARG A 41 -15.40 4.77 4.82
CA ARG A 41 -14.36 5.11 5.75
C ARG A 41 -14.26 6.51 6.30
N GLY A 42 -15.37 7.06 6.79
CA GLY A 42 -15.41 8.30 7.53
C GLY A 42 -15.56 9.56 6.68
N GLY A 43 -15.26 9.50 5.38
CA GLY A 43 -15.63 10.52 4.40
C GLY A 43 -17.01 10.26 3.81
N SER A 44 -17.62 11.25 3.21
CA SER A 44 -18.79 11.04 2.37
C SER A 44 -18.37 10.51 1.00
N ALA A 45 -19.12 9.59 0.45
CA ALA A 45 -18.91 9.10 -0.90
C ALA A 45 -18.79 10.27 -1.89
N GLY A 46 -17.80 10.22 -2.76
CA GLY A 46 -17.51 11.26 -3.76
C GLY A 46 -16.91 12.56 -3.25
N SER A 47 -16.65 12.69 -1.95
CA SER A 47 -16.16 13.95 -1.38
C SER A 47 -14.71 14.29 -1.70
N ASN A 48 -13.88 13.32 -2.07
CA ASN A 48 -12.43 13.45 -2.18
C ASN A 48 -11.74 13.96 -0.90
N ASN A 49 -12.40 13.87 0.22
CA ASN A 49 -11.90 14.31 1.53
C ASN A 49 -11.50 13.10 2.37
N ALA A 50 -10.22 12.80 2.42
CA ALA A 50 -9.71 11.58 3.05
C ALA A 50 -9.70 11.66 4.58
N VAL A 51 -10.88 11.61 5.16
CA VAL A 51 -11.13 11.51 6.60
C VAL A 51 -11.56 10.09 6.92
N VAL A 52 -10.85 9.42 7.82
CA VAL A 52 -11.12 8.03 8.23
C VAL A 52 -11.25 7.95 9.75
N SER A 53 -11.81 6.84 10.26
CA SER A 53 -11.87 6.54 11.69
C SER A 53 -11.08 5.27 12.02
N ILE A 54 -9.85 5.17 11.52
CA ILE A 54 -8.99 4.00 11.62
C ILE A 54 -7.84 4.32 12.58
N GLN A 55 -7.58 3.42 13.53
CA GLN A 55 -6.45 3.50 14.45
C GLN A 55 -5.16 3.05 13.77
N THR A 56 -4.63 3.88 12.88
CA THR A 56 -3.28 3.69 12.38
C THR A 56 -2.24 4.19 13.39
N PRO A 57 -0.99 3.67 13.41
CA PRO A 57 -0.03 4.04 14.45
C PRO A 57 0.29 5.54 14.44
N ILE A 58 0.44 6.10 15.62
CA ILE A 58 0.88 7.47 15.82
C ILE A 58 2.29 7.54 16.45
N ASP A 59 2.84 6.39 16.80
CA ASP A 59 4.14 6.27 17.44
C ASP A 59 4.98 5.20 16.70
N ALA A 60 6.23 5.53 16.37
CA ALA A 60 7.16 4.62 15.73
C ALA A 60 7.43 3.37 16.58
N ASP A 61 7.44 3.49 17.92
CA ASP A 61 7.66 2.36 18.81
C ASP A 61 6.49 1.34 18.78
N ALA A 62 5.31 1.77 18.36
CA ALA A 62 4.14 0.91 18.17
C ALA A 62 3.90 0.55 16.70
N SER A 63 4.88 0.74 15.84
CA SER A 63 4.79 0.53 14.39
C SER A 63 5.78 -0.52 13.91
N THR A 64 5.50 -1.11 12.74
CA THR A 64 6.42 -2.02 12.06
C THR A 64 6.28 -1.92 10.55
N LEU A 65 7.35 -2.23 9.82
CA LEU A 65 7.33 -2.48 8.38
C LEU A 65 7.06 -3.97 8.16
N TYR A 66 5.90 -4.31 7.62
CA TYR A 66 5.54 -5.69 7.36
C TYR A 66 6.27 -6.25 6.15
N TRP A 67 6.30 -5.50 5.05
CA TRP A 67 7.00 -5.92 3.84
C TRP A 67 7.33 -4.72 2.95
N SER A 68 8.31 -4.93 2.06
CA SER A 68 8.71 -4.01 1.01
C SER A 68 8.97 -4.82 -0.27
N ASN A 69 8.11 -4.70 -1.27
CA ASN A 69 8.15 -5.50 -2.48
C ASN A 69 8.42 -4.65 -3.72
N ALA A 70 9.39 -5.07 -4.51
CA ALA A 70 9.66 -4.47 -5.80
C ALA A 70 8.56 -4.79 -6.81
N LEU A 71 8.02 -3.77 -7.45
CA LEU A 71 7.04 -3.85 -8.51
C LEU A 71 7.53 -3.07 -9.72
N GLY A 72 7.60 -3.72 -10.86
CA GLY A 72 8.08 -3.10 -12.09
C GLY A 72 9.58 -2.78 -12.09
N ASN A 73 10.00 -1.98 -13.05
CA ASN A 73 11.40 -1.61 -13.26
C ASN A 73 11.59 -0.10 -13.20
N GLY A 74 12.50 0.35 -12.38
CA GLY A 74 13.03 1.70 -12.45
C GLY A 74 12.37 2.72 -11.53
N THR A 75 12.84 3.93 -11.67
CA THR A 75 12.51 5.11 -10.88
C THR A 75 11.66 6.08 -11.69
N GLY A 76 11.10 7.09 -11.02
CA GLY A 76 10.35 8.17 -11.65
C GLY A 76 9.03 7.70 -12.27
N SER A 77 8.80 8.06 -13.53
CA SER A 77 7.51 7.82 -14.21
C SER A 77 7.14 6.35 -14.41
N ARG A 78 8.09 5.44 -14.27
CA ARG A 78 7.85 3.98 -14.36
C ARG A 78 7.82 3.30 -13.01
N SER A 79 7.84 4.06 -11.93
CA SER A 79 7.72 3.52 -10.59
C SER A 79 6.31 3.01 -10.33
N THR A 80 6.16 2.32 -9.21
CA THR A 80 4.87 1.84 -8.72
C THR A 80 3.88 2.98 -8.51
N GLY A 81 2.62 2.80 -8.91
CA GLY A 81 1.51 3.68 -8.56
C GLY A 81 1.11 3.56 -7.08
N CYS A 82 0.21 4.42 -6.63
CA CYS A 82 -0.48 4.21 -5.36
C CYS A 82 -1.51 3.10 -5.52
N PRO A 83 -1.71 2.22 -4.52
CA PRO A 83 -2.65 1.11 -4.64
C PRO A 83 -4.10 1.50 -4.37
N LEU A 84 -5.02 0.65 -4.83
CA LEU A 84 -6.37 0.49 -4.30
C LEU A 84 -6.40 -0.68 -3.31
N LEU A 85 -7.48 -0.77 -2.52
CA LEU A 85 -7.78 -1.94 -1.70
C LEU A 85 -9.21 -2.39 -1.98
N VAL A 86 -9.34 -3.51 -2.70
CA VAL A 86 -10.60 -4.05 -3.20
C VAL A 86 -10.66 -5.55 -2.89
N ASP A 87 -11.75 -6.00 -2.28
CA ASP A 87 -11.97 -7.40 -1.88
C ASP A 87 -10.80 -7.97 -1.05
N GLY A 88 -10.27 -7.15 -0.14
CA GLY A 88 -9.13 -7.52 0.70
C GLY A 88 -7.80 -7.69 -0.05
N VAL A 89 -7.67 -7.17 -1.28
CA VAL A 89 -6.50 -7.30 -2.14
C VAL A 89 -6.05 -5.91 -2.61
N LEU A 90 -4.74 -5.66 -2.60
CA LEU A 90 -4.18 -4.45 -3.19
C LEU A 90 -4.18 -4.58 -4.71
N ILE A 91 -4.64 -3.53 -5.40
CA ILE A 91 -4.55 -3.43 -6.86
C ILE A 91 -3.68 -2.22 -7.18
N VAL A 92 -2.62 -2.44 -7.94
CA VAL A 92 -1.62 -1.42 -8.24
C VAL A 92 -0.97 -1.68 -9.58
N TYR A 93 -0.58 -0.64 -10.30
CA TYR A 93 0.21 -0.79 -11.51
C TYR A 93 1.67 -0.33 -11.32
N ALA A 94 2.55 -0.92 -12.09
CA ALA A 94 3.94 -0.48 -12.21
C ALA A 94 4.41 -0.69 -13.65
N GLY A 95 4.91 0.38 -14.28
CA GLY A 95 5.25 0.35 -15.70
C GLY A 95 4.04 0.00 -16.57
N ASP A 96 4.08 -1.13 -17.24
CA ASP A 96 3.04 -1.62 -18.13
C ASP A 96 2.26 -2.83 -17.59
N THR A 97 2.35 -3.07 -16.30
CA THR A 97 1.75 -4.25 -15.66
C THR A 97 0.85 -3.84 -14.49
N LEU A 98 -0.35 -4.40 -14.45
CA LEU A 98 -1.31 -4.30 -13.36
C LEU A 98 -1.20 -5.53 -12.47
N TYR A 99 -1.20 -5.34 -11.15
CA TYR A 99 -0.98 -6.38 -10.15
C TYR A 99 -2.13 -6.45 -9.16
N ARG A 100 -2.45 -7.67 -8.73
CA ARG A 100 -3.17 -7.94 -7.48
C ARG A 100 -2.19 -8.49 -6.46
N ILE A 101 -2.15 -7.91 -5.27
CA ILE A 101 -1.15 -8.20 -4.24
C ILE A 101 -1.86 -8.53 -2.93
N ASP A 102 -1.40 -9.58 -2.26
CA ASP A 102 -1.86 -9.92 -0.93
C ASP A 102 -1.37 -8.86 0.09
N PRO A 103 -2.26 -8.16 0.79
CA PRO A 103 -1.86 -7.09 1.71
C PRO A 103 -1.13 -7.60 2.96
N VAL A 104 -1.24 -8.89 3.29
CA VAL A 104 -0.59 -9.49 4.46
C VAL A 104 0.84 -9.89 4.17
N SER A 105 1.06 -10.57 3.04
CA SER A 105 2.38 -11.11 2.66
C SER A 105 3.14 -10.21 1.68
N GLY A 106 2.44 -9.32 0.97
CA GLY A 106 3.00 -8.56 -0.14
C GLY A 106 3.23 -9.39 -1.40
N GLU A 107 2.77 -10.64 -1.45
CA GLU A 107 2.94 -11.53 -2.61
C GLU A 107 2.03 -11.12 -3.78
N ILE A 108 2.56 -11.27 -4.99
CA ILE A 108 1.79 -11.06 -6.22
C ILE A 108 0.87 -12.25 -6.43
N LEU A 109 -0.44 -12.02 -6.35
CA LEU A 109 -1.47 -13.03 -6.57
C LEU A 109 -1.78 -13.23 -8.06
N THR A 110 -1.83 -12.14 -8.80
CA THR A 110 -2.17 -12.12 -10.22
C THR A 110 -1.57 -10.87 -10.86
N GLN A 111 -1.23 -10.95 -12.12
CA GLN A 111 -0.77 -9.80 -12.90
C GLN A 111 -1.31 -9.86 -14.33
N ALA A 112 -1.47 -8.69 -14.94
CA ALA A 112 -1.87 -8.55 -16.33
C ALA A 112 -1.08 -7.45 -17.03
N LYS A 113 -0.80 -7.65 -18.30
CA LYS A 113 -0.19 -6.66 -19.17
C LYS A 113 -1.24 -5.61 -19.53
N MET A 114 -0.88 -4.34 -19.45
CA MET A 114 -1.68 -3.22 -19.90
C MET A 114 -1.35 -2.86 -21.35
N ASP A 115 -2.24 -2.14 -22.03
CA ASP A 115 -2.06 -1.76 -23.43
C ASP A 115 -0.85 -0.84 -23.63
N HIS A 116 -0.66 0.10 -22.71
CA HIS A 116 0.51 0.98 -22.66
C HIS A 116 1.11 1.02 -21.23
N ALA A 117 2.31 1.57 -21.12
CA ALA A 117 2.87 1.87 -19.81
C ALA A 117 2.19 3.10 -19.19
N SER A 118 2.21 3.20 -17.87
CA SER A 118 1.88 4.45 -17.18
C SER A 118 2.91 5.51 -17.51
N SER A 119 2.47 6.76 -17.66
CA SER A 119 3.39 7.88 -17.92
C SER A 119 3.99 8.45 -16.64
N PHE A 120 3.18 8.59 -15.60
CA PHE A 120 3.59 9.15 -14.32
C PHE A 120 2.75 8.57 -13.18
N SER A 121 3.37 7.79 -12.31
CA SER A 121 2.68 6.91 -11.37
C SER A 121 2.33 7.56 -10.03
N ILE A 122 1.70 8.72 -10.03
CA ILE A 122 1.28 9.41 -8.80
C ILE A 122 -0.17 9.16 -8.39
N THR A 123 -1.01 8.81 -9.35
CA THR A 123 -2.42 8.53 -9.10
C THR A 123 -2.67 7.02 -9.08
N PRO A 124 -3.53 6.51 -8.19
CA PRO A 124 -3.92 5.11 -8.25
C PRO A 124 -4.84 4.84 -9.44
N PRO A 125 -5.08 3.57 -9.77
CA PRO A 125 -6.27 3.18 -10.50
C PRO A 125 -7.54 3.66 -9.79
N ALA A 126 -8.70 3.54 -10.42
CA ALA A 126 -10.00 3.68 -9.76
C ALA A 126 -10.81 2.39 -9.89
N TYR A 127 -11.65 2.11 -8.91
CA TYR A 127 -12.51 0.93 -8.89
C TYR A 127 -13.97 1.34 -8.83
N ALA A 128 -14.82 0.68 -9.61
CA ALA A 128 -16.27 0.70 -9.47
C ALA A 128 -16.91 -0.56 -10.07
N LYS A 129 -17.94 -1.08 -9.40
CA LYS A 129 -18.83 -2.13 -9.93
C LYS A 129 -18.11 -3.36 -10.50
N GLY A 130 -17.04 -3.81 -9.85
CA GLY A 130 -16.25 -4.96 -10.27
C GLY A 130 -15.17 -4.66 -11.32
N MET A 131 -14.98 -3.41 -11.69
CA MET A 131 -14.02 -2.98 -12.72
C MET A 131 -12.95 -2.07 -12.13
N VAL A 132 -11.74 -2.18 -12.65
CA VAL A 132 -10.62 -1.30 -12.36
C VAL A 132 -10.26 -0.51 -13.62
N PHE A 133 -10.10 0.80 -13.48
CA PHE A 133 -9.77 1.72 -14.56
C PHE A 133 -8.38 2.30 -14.34
N VAL A 134 -7.56 2.28 -15.37
CA VAL A 134 -6.15 2.70 -15.32
C VAL A 134 -5.90 3.75 -16.38
N GLY A 135 -5.26 4.85 -16.00
CA GLY A 135 -4.74 5.84 -16.94
C GLY A 135 -3.35 5.43 -17.44
N LEU A 136 -3.16 5.39 -18.75
CA LEU A 136 -1.92 4.98 -19.42
C LEU A 136 -1.41 6.08 -20.34
N SER A 137 -0.15 5.99 -20.79
CA SER A 137 0.43 6.94 -21.73
C SER A 137 -0.40 7.08 -23.01
N ASP A 138 -0.14 8.13 -23.76
CA ASP A 138 -0.76 8.42 -25.05
C ASP A 138 -2.30 8.56 -25.01
N GLY A 139 -2.81 9.12 -23.92
CA GLY A 139 -4.26 9.41 -23.77
C GLY A 139 -5.12 8.16 -23.59
N THR A 140 -4.55 7.07 -23.09
CA THR A 140 -5.25 5.80 -22.97
C THR A 140 -5.86 5.63 -21.58
N ILE A 141 -7.13 5.19 -21.55
CA ILE A 141 -7.79 4.67 -20.34
C ILE A 141 -8.18 3.21 -20.66
N GLN A 142 -7.80 2.29 -19.80
CA GLN A 142 -8.13 0.86 -19.94
C GLN A 142 -8.90 0.37 -18.72
N ALA A 143 -9.93 -0.45 -18.97
CA ALA A 143 -10.71 -1.11 -17.93
C ALA A 143 -10.36 -2.60 -17.84
N PHE A 144 -10.37 -3.09 -16.61
CA PHE A 144 -10.11 -4.49 -16.29
C PHE A 144 -11.18 -5.02 -15.33
N ASP A 145 -11.48 -6.30 -15.43
CA ASP A 145 -12.18 -7.02 -14.37
C ASP A 145 -11.31 -7.04 -13.11
N ALA A 146 -11.83 -6.56 -11.98
CA ALA A 146 -11.06 -6.38 -10.76
C ALA A 146 -10.61 -7.71 -10.12
N LYS A 147 -11.33 -8.81 -10.38
CA LYS A 147 -11.04 -10.12 -9.81
C LYS A 147 -10.03 -10.91 -10.62
N THR A 148 -10.13 -10.84 -11.95
CA THR A 148 -9.34 -11.64 -12.88
C THR A 148 -8.21 -10.87 -13.54
N LEU A 149 -8.27 -9.54 -13.54
CA LEU A 149 -7.45 -8.62 -14.32
C LEU A 149 -7.56 -8.84 -15.84
N GLN A 150 -8.65 -9.42 -16.31
CA GLN A 150 -8.93 -9.47 -17.73
C GLN A 150 -9.28 -8.08 -18.25
N SER A 151 -8.67 -7.66 -19.37
CA SER A 151 -9.03 -6.42 -20.05
C SER A 151 -10.47 -6.47 -20.55
N LEU A 152 -11.19 -5.37 -20.44
CA LEU A 152 -12.59 -5.25 -20.85
C LEU A 152 -12.71 -4.32 -22.06
N TRP A 153 -12.30 -3.07 -21.89
CA TRP A 153 -12.36 -2.06 -22.96
C TRP A 153 -11.20 -1.06 -22.85
N ILE A 154 -10.97 -0.33 -23.95
CA ILE A 154 -9.90 0.66 -24.08
C ILE A 154 -10.46 1.94 -24.70
N TYR A 155 -10.13 3.09 -24.13
CA TYR A 155 -10.38 4.41 -24.70
C TYR A 155 -9.06 5.06 -25.11
N HIS A 156 -9.04 5.69 -26.28
CA HIS A 156 -7.93 6.50 -26.76
C HIS A 156 -8.40 7.94 -26.98
N ASP A 157 -7.82 8.88 -26.25
CA ASP A 157 -8.10 10.29 -26.44
C ASP A 157 -7.43 10.82 -27.71
N PRO A 158 -8.17 11.53 -28.59
CA PRO A 158 -7.61 11.98 -29.87
C PRO A 158 -6.50 13.03 -29.75
N LEU A 159 -6.34 13.67 -28.59
CA LEU A 159 -5.26 14.60 -28.31
C LEU A 159 -4.05 13.94 -27.62
N GLU A 160 -4.10 12.67 -27.28
CA GLU A 160 -2.96 11.87 -26.78
C GLU A 160 -2.25 12.46 -25.55
N GLY A 161 -2.97 13.02 -24.61
CA GLY A 161 -2.41 13.61 -23.39
C GLY A 161 -1.98 12.57 -22.35
N GLN A 162 -1.19 12.99 -21.36
CA GLN A 162 -0.85 12.16 -20.19
C GLN A 162 -2.03 12.10 -19.22
N PRO A 163 -2.46 10.93 -18.74
CA PRO A 163 -3.56 10.79 -17.80
C PRO A 163 -3.07 10.96 -16.35
N ASN A 164 -2.52 12.10 -16.02
CA ASN A 164 -1.98 12.38 -14.69
C ASN A 164 -3.04 12.82 -13.67
N SER A 165 -4.28 13.00 -14.11
CA SER A 165 -5.41 13.34 -13.24
C SER A 165 -6.01 12.10 -12.60
N PRO A 166 -6.39 12.14 -11.31
CA PRO A 166 -7.17 11.08 -10.71
C PRO A 166 -8.45 10.81 -11.49
N ILE A 167 -8.80 9.54 -11.62
CA ILE A 167 -10.06 9.10 -12.20
C ILE A 167 -11.15 9.23 -11.13
N THR A 168 -12.24 9.91 -11.47
CA THR A 168 -13.41 10.09 -10.60
C THR A 168 -14.58 9.31 -11.16
N ILE A 169 -15.27 8.55 -10.31
CA ILE A 169 -16.45 7.76 -10.70
C ILE A 169 -17.70 8.34 -10.05
N CYS A 170 -18.75 8.49 -10.84
CA CYS A 170 -20.10 8.80 -10.34
C CYS A 170 -21.13 7.97 -11.10
N GLY A 171 -21.81 7.05 -10.41
CA GLY A 171 -22.78 6.14 -11.02
C GLY A 171 -22.12 5.21 -12.06
N ASP A 172 -22.57 5.33 -13.31
CA ASP A 172 -22.08 4.55 -14.44
C ASP A 172 -21.07 5.30 -15.32
N TYR A 173 -20.51 6.39 -14.80
CA TYR A 173 -19.64 7.26 -15.57
C TYR A 173 -18.30 7.50 -14.87
N LEU A 174 -17.27 7.57 -15.69
CA LEU A 174 -15.91 7.88 -15.35
C LEU A 174 -15.59 9.28 -15.88
N TYR A 175 -14.91 10.09 -15.08
CA TYR A 175 -14.44 11.43 -15.43
C TYR A 175 -12.94 11.53 -15.16
N THR A 176 -12.18 12.01 -16.15
CA THR A 176 -10.75 12.27 -16.00
C THR A 176 -10.26 13.27 -17.03
N GLY A 177 -9.13 13.90 -16.74
CA GLY A 177 -8.49 14.86 -17.63
C GLY A 177 -7.13 14.42 -18.09
N PHE A 178 -6.69 14.95 -19.21
CA PHE A 178 -5.36 14.74 -19.79
C PHE A 178 -4.55 16.02 -19.79
N TRP A 179 -3.23 15.87 -19.85
CA TRP A 179 -2.30 16.97 -19.95
C TRP A 179 -1.18 16.63 -20.93
N ARG A 180 -0.83 17.53 -21.84
CA ARG A 180 0.21 17.31 -22.85
C ARG A 180 1.48 18.08 -22.53
N SER A 181 1.36 19.32 -22.21
CA SER A 181 2.39 20.23 -21.69
C SER A 181 1.74 21.56 -21.32
N GLU A 182 2.51 22.51 -20.80
CA GLU A 182 2.02 23.81 -20.35
C GLU A 182 1.21 24.57 -21.42
N GLU A 183 1.57 24.47 -22.71
CA GLU A 183 1.04 25.28 -23.79
C GLU A 183 0.16 24.51 -24.79
N PHE A 184 -0.23 23.26 -24.49
CA PHE A 184 -0.99 22.44 -25.42
C PHE A 184 -2.38 22.11 -24.90
N PRO A 185 -3.39 22.17 -25.78
CA PRO A 185 -4.75 21.81 -25.39
C PRO A 185 -4.84 20.30 -25.06
N ALA A 186 -5.70 19.98 -24.11
CA ALA A 186 -6.04 18.62 -23.75
C ALA A 186 -7.50 18.51 -23.30
N ASN A 187 -8.02 17.29 -23.30
CA ASN A 187 -9.41 16.99 -23.01
C ASN A 187 -9.63 16.60 -21.55
N PHE A 188 -10.79 16.95 -21.04
CA PHE A 188 -11.45 16.30 -19.93
C PHE A 188 -12.60 15.48 -20.50
N VAL A 189 -12.72 14.21 -20.12
CA VAL A 189 -13.64 13.27 -20.74
C VAL A 189 -14.60 12.66 -19.75
N CYS A 190 -15.78 12.30 -20.24
CA CYS A 190 -16.75 11.43 -19.59
C CYS A 190 -16.87 10.14 -20.41
N LEU A 191 -16.63 9.00 -19.76
CA LEU A 191 -16.79 7.68 -20.38
C LEU A 191 -17.84 6.89 -19.60
N SER A 192 -18.66 6.11 -20.32
CA SER A 192 -19.44 5.04 -19.70
C SER A 192 -18.49 3.94 -19.20
N ILE A 193 -18.67 3.47 -17.98
CA ILE A 193 -17.86 2.37 -17.44
C ILE A 193 -18.38 0.99 -17.89
N THR A 194 -19.56 0.92 -18.49
CA THR A 194 -20.20 -0.34 -18.90
C THR A 194 -19.33 -1.07 -19.91
N ASP A 195 -19.14 -2.36 -19.72
CA ASP A 195 -18.60 -3.29 -20.72
C ASP A 195 -19.75 -3.62 -21.71
N GLU A 196 -19.75 -2.96 -22.87
CA GLU A 196 -20.86 -3.01 -23.83
C GLU A 196 -20.77 -4.23 -24.72
N ASP A 197 -19.57 -4.77 -24.93
CA ASP A 197 -19.33 -6.01 -25.68
C ASP A 197 -18.53 -7.03 -24.84
N PRO A 198 -19.18 -7.77 -23.95
CA PRO A 198 -18.52 -8.76 -23.08
C PRO A 198 -17.83 -9.92 -23.84
N THR A 199 -17.96 -9.97 -25.15
CA THR A 199 -17.26 -10.96 -25.97
C THR A 199 -15.87 -10.53 -26.40
N ARG A 200 -15.52 -9.26 -26.18
CA ARG A 200 -14.23 -8.66 -26.54
C ARG A 200 -13.46 -8.26 -25.29
N THR A 201 -12.16 -8.24 -25.39
CA THR A 201 -11.23 -7.78 -24.33
C THR A 201 -10.54 -6.46 -24.70
N ASP A 202 -10.80 -5.96 -25.89
CA ASP A 202 -10.23 -4.76 -26.49
C ASP A 202 -11.31 -3.88 -27.15
N GLU A 203 -12.52 -3.90 -26.59
CA GLU A 203 -13.59 -3.02 -27.04
C GLU A 203 -13.11 -1.56 -27.01
N GLU A 204 -13.23 -0.87 -28.14
CA GLU A 204 -12.88 0.53 -28.26
C GLU A 204 -14.01 1.41 -27.73
N LYS A 205 -13.72 2.17 -26.67
CA LYS A 205 -14.68 3.11 -26.09
C LYS A 205 -14.72 4.44 -26.81
N THR A 206 -15.90 5.06 -26.81
CA THR A 206 -16.10 6.44 -27.26
C THR A 206 -16.48 7.30 -26.08
N ALA A 207 -15.98 8.54 -26.01
CA ALA A 207 -16.39 9.47 -24.98
C ALA A 207 -17.88 9.83 -25.12
N CYS A 208 -18.60 9.84 -23.99
CA CYS A 208 -19.95 10.38 -23.94
C CYS A 208 -19.95 11.87 -24.26
N TRP A 209 -18.97 12.56 -23.73
CA TRP A 209 -18.65 13.96 -24.03
C TRP A 209 -17.20 14.26 -23.61
N TYR A 210 -16.68 15.37 -24.10
CA TYR A 210 -15.39 15.92 -23.68
C TYR A 210 -15.43 17.43 -23.65
N TRP A 211 -14.53 18.04 -22.86
CA TRP A 211 -14.30 19.46 -22.78
C TRP A 211 -12.82 19.79 -22.94
N THR A 212 -12.47 20.51 -23.99
CA THR A 212 -11.09 20.87 -24.28
C THR A 212 -10.72 22.20 -23.64
N THR A 213 -9.57 22.27 -22.99
CA THR A 213 -8.99 23.53 -22.48
C THR A 213 -7.59 23.75 -23.07
N PRO A 214 -7.12 25.00 -23.11
CA PRO A 214 -5.83 25.34 -23.72
C PRO A 214 -4.62 24.67 -23.04
N GLY A 215 -4.63 24.47 -21.71
CA GLY A 215 -3.53 23.91 -20.93
C GLY A 215 -3.81 22.53 -20.37
N GLY A 216 -5.05 22.04 -20.50
CA GLY A 216 -5.44 20.72 -20.00
C GLY A 216 -5.55 20.62 -18.47
N TYR A 217 -5.28 19.40 -17.96
CA TYR A 217 -5.62 19.00 -16.59
C TYR A 217 -4.47 18.19 -15.98
N TYR A 218 -3.59 18.87 -15.28
CA TYR A 218 -2.45 18.23 -14.64
C TYR A 218 -2.72 18.02 -13.14
N TRP A 219 -2.77 16.78 -12.68
CA TRP A 219 -3.13 16.39 -11.31
C TRP A 219 -4.50 16.88 -10.82
N ALA A 220 -5.27 17.50 -11.67
CA ALA A 220 -6.55 18.08 -11.36
C ALA A 220 -7.65 17.01 -11.33
N GLY A 221 -7.83 16.36 -10.19
CA GLY A 221 -8.95 15.45 -9.96
C GLY A 221 -10.27 16.21 -9.81
N ALA A 222 -11.34 15.62 -10.34
CA ALA A 222 -12.66 16.21 -10.28
C ALA A 222 -13.45 15.80 -9.04
N TYR A 223 -14.40 16.64 -8.65
CA TYR A 223 -15.58 16.24 -7.89
C TYR A 223 -16.72 15.99 -8.89
N ALA A 224 -17.42 14.88 -8.75
CA ALA A 224 -18.56 14.57 -9.61
C ALA A 224 -19.77 14.14 -8.78
N CYS A 225 -20.95 14.59 -9.18
CA CYS A 225 -22.23 14.10 -8.72
C CYS A 225 -23.16 13.89 -9.92
N GLU A 226 -24.40 13.46 -9.69
CA GLU A 226 -25.35 13.19 -10.78
C GLU A 226 -25.70 14.41 -11.63
N ASP A 227 -25.59 15.62 -11.06
CA ASP A 227 -25.98 16.87 -11.72
C ASP A 227 -24.81 17.58 -12.40
N TYR A 228 -23.61 17.57 -11.79
CA TYR A 228 -22.48 18.34 -12.30
C TYR A 228 -21.11 17.74 -11.92
N VAL A 229 -20.10 18.24 -12.61
CA VAL A 229 -18.69 17.95 -12.35
C VAL A 229 -17.95 19.27 -12.12
N LEU A 230 -17.13 19.31 -11.07
CA LEU A 230 -16.18 20.39 -10.79
C LEU A 230 -14.76 19.93 -11.08
N VAL A 231 -14.02 20.67 -11.87
CA VAL A 231 -12.63 20.38 -12.20
C VAL A 231 -11.80 21.65 -12.38
N GLY A 232 -10.56 21.62 -11.91
CA GLY A 232 -9.59 22.69 -12.12
C GLY A 232 -8.83 22.51 -13.43
N THR A 233 -8.29 23.60 -13.98
CA THR A 233 -7.57 23.59 -15.26
C THR A 233 -6.27 24.37 -15.20
N ASP A 234 -5.36 24.04 -16.15
CA ASP A 234 -4.24 24.89 -16.55
C ASP A 234 -4.71 25.90 -17.60
N ASP A 235 -4.03 27.05 -17.71
CA ASP A 235 -4.45 28.13 -18.61
C ASP A 235 -3.90 28.01 -20.04
N GLY A 236 -2.95 27.13 -20.29
CA GLY A 236 -2.32 26.95 -21.60
C GLY A 236 -1.22 27.95 -21.90
N ALA A 237 -0.65 28.58 -20.90
CA ALA A 237 0.48 29.49 -21.04
C ALA A 237 1.65 29.02 -20.18
N ASP A 238 2.87 29.29 -20.65
CA ASP A 238 4.08 29.11 -19.85
C ASP A 238 4.00 29.97 -18.58
N GLU A 239 4.41 29.44 -17.46
CA GLU A 239 4.38 30.11 -16.15
C GLU A 239 5.16 31.43 -16.11
N SER A 240 6.11 31.62 -17.03
CA SER A 240 6.83 32.88 -17.19
C SER A 240 5.98 33.98 -17.83
N THR A 241 4.89 33.61 -18.48
CA THR A 241 4.01 34.54 -19.24
C THR A 241 2.64 34.69 -18.61
N SER A 242 2.12 33.67 -17.96
CA SER A 242 0.84 33.67 -17.25
C SER A 242 0.85 32.69 -16.07
N MET A 243 0.12 33.05 -15.03
CA MET A 243 -0.12 32.20 -13.88
C MET A 243 -1.58 32.26 -13.49
N THR A 244 -2.45 31.84 -14.37
CA THR A 244 -3.88 31.78 -14.11
C THR A 244 -4.40 30.37 -14.31
N GLY A 245 -5.50 30.06 -13.67
CA GLY A 245 -6.22 28.81 -13.83
C GLY A 245 -7.71 29.07 -13.70
N SER A 246 -8.51 28.06 -13.91
CA SER A 246 -9.96 28.15 -13.78
C SER A 246 -10.53 26.94 -13.05
N LEU A 247 -11.64 27.15 -12.36
CA LEU A 247 -12.51 26.09 -11.90
C LEU A 247 -13.73 26.04 -12.82
N LEU A 248 -13.95 24.90 -13.47
CA LEU A 248 -15.09 24.67 -14.34
C LEU A 248 -16.18 23.91 -13.59
N LEU A 249 -17.44 24.35 -13.79
CA LEU A 249 -18.65 23.62 -13.42
C LEU A 249 -19.31 23.13 -14.70
N LEU A 250 -19.25 21.82 -14.94
CA LEU A 250 -19.78 21.16 -16.14
C LEU A 250 -21.03 20.36 -15.80
N ASP A 251 -22.00 20.34 -16.71
CA ASP A 251 -23.14 19.44 -16.63
C ASP A 251 -22.64 17.98 -16.73
N ALA A 252 -22.98 17.14 -15.76
CA ALA A 252 -22.45 15.78 -15.68
C ALA A 252 -22.85 14.89 -16.87
N LYS A 253 -24.01 15.15 -17.47
CA LYS A 253 -24.57 14.32 -18.56
C LYS A 253 -24.14 14.77 -19.95
N THR A 254 -23.97 16.08 -20.12
CA THR A 254 -23.75 16.67 -21.45
C THR A 254 -22.38 17.30 -21.64
N GLY A 255 -21.63 17.51 -20.56
CA GLY A 255 -20.35 18.24 -20.57
C GLY A 255 -20.49 19.74 -20.83
N ARG A 256 -21.72 20.28 -20.92
CA ARG A 256 -21.95 21.71 -21.14
C ARG A 256 -21.42 22.50 -19.95
N LEU A 257 -20.70 23.59 -20.24
CA LEU A 257 -20.30 24.55 -19.23
C LEU A 257 -21.53 25.23 -18.59
N LEU A 258 -21.68 25.05 -17.28
CA LEU A 258 -22.74 25.65 -16.48
C LEU A 258 -22.28 26.97 -15.87
N ASP A 259 -21.06 26.99 -15.33
CA ASP A 259 -20.45 28.20 -14.74
C ASP A 259 -18.93 28.02 -14.67
N LYS A 260 -18.23 29.10 -14.36
CA LYS A 260 -16.76 29.10 -14.31
C LYS A 260 -16.26 30.14 -13.30
N TRP A 261 -15.18 29.81 -12.61
CA TRP A 261 -14.40 30.74 -11.82
C TRP A 261 -13.04 30.95 -12.48
N ASP A 262 -12.91 32.04 -13.24
CA ASP A 262 -11.70 32.40 -13.97
C ASP A 262 -10.70 33.19 -13.14
N SER A 263 -9.52 33.34 -13.70
CA SER A 263 -8.45 34.19 -13.19
C SER A 263 -8.01 33.84 -11.77
N LEU A 264 -8.06 32.57 -11.45
CA LEU A 264 -7.39 32.02 -10.26
C LEU A 264 -5.88 32.18 -10.44
N TYR A 265 -5.19 32.57 -9.38
CA TYR A 265 -3.75 32.77 -9.46
C TYR A 265 -3.01 31.43 -9.42
N GLY A 266 -2.47 31.03 -10.57
CA GLY A 266 -1.82 29.73 -10.81
C GLY A 266 -2.79 28.64 -11.28
N ASP A 267 -2.25 27.67 -12.00
CA ASP A 267 -2.96 26.48 -12.45
C ASP A 267 -3.58 25.72 -11.28
N VAL A 268 -4.76 25.16 -11.49
CA VAL A 268 -5.40 24.31 -10.49
C VAL A 268 -4.95 22.89 -10.68
N ARG A 269 -4.00 22.46 -9.87
CA ARG A 269 -3.38 21.11 -9.92
C ARG A 269 -3.64 20.27 -8.67
N SER A 270 -4.75 20.53 -8.00
CA SER A 270 -5.25 19.70 -6.89
C SER A 270 -6.61 19.12 -7.23
N THR A 271 -6.94 18.00 -6.60
CA THR A 271 -8.29 17.44 -6.67
C THR A 271 -9.27 18.35 -5.90
N ILE A 272 -10.50 18.44 -6.38
CA ILE A 272 -11.55 19.21 -5.72
C ILE A 272 -12.08 18.43 -4.53
N CYS A 273 -11.84 18.95 -3.32
CA CYS A 273 -12.28 18.37 -2.05
C CYS A 273 -13.61 18.98 -1.63
N TYR A 274 -14.58 18.16 -1.27
CA TYR A 274 -15.88 18.58 -0.75
C TYR A 274 -15.98 18.30 0.74
N ASP A 275 -16.30 19.32 1.52
CA ASP A 275 -16.61 19.18 2.93
C ASP A 275 -18.13 19.25 3.16
N THR A 276 -18.69 18.15 3.66
CA THR A 276 -20.14 18.03 3.90
C THR A 276 -20.65 18.92 5.03
N ALA A 277 -19.79 19.26 5.98
CA ALA A 277 -20.17 20.09 7.12
C ALA A 277 -20.37 21.56 6.69
N THR A 278 -19.47 22.08 5.90
CA THR A 278 -19.56 23.45 5.35
C THR A 278 -20.31 23.52 4.03
N LYS A 279 -20.57 22.38 3.39
CA LYS A 279 -21.14 22.27 2.03
C LYS A 279 -20.34 23.08 1.00
N ALA A 280 -19.03 23.10 1.16
CA ALA A 280 -18.12 23.86 0.34
C ALA A 280 -17.06 22.98 -0.32
N PHE A 281 -16.57 23.45 -1.45
CA PHE A 281 -15.48 22.84 -2.20
C PHE A 281 -14.19 23.60 -1.91
N TYR A 282 -13.11 22.86 -1.74
CA TYR A 282 -11.79 23.40 -1.44
C TYR A 282 -10.76 22.83 -2.39
N PHE A 283 -9.84 23.67 -2.82
CA PHE A 283 -8.75 23.29 -3.70
C PHE A 283 -7.58 24.27 -3.58
N THR A 284 -6.44 23.91 -4.14
CA THR A 284 -5.25 24.75 -4.17
C THR A 284 -4.84 25.08 -5.58
N THR A 285 -4.03 26.12 -5.75
CA THR A 285 -3.44 26.50 -7.03
C THR A 285 -1.91 26.44 -6.96
N LYS A 286 -1.28 26.20 -8.09
CA LYS A 286 0.17 26.25 -8.25
C LYS A 286 0.75 27.63 -7.93
N GLY A 287 -0.05 28.69 -8.03
CA GLY A 287 0.27 30.03 -7.57
C GLY A 287 0.28 30.21 -6.05
N GLY A 288 0.02 29.16 -5.28
CA GLY A 288 0.06 29.21 -3.81
C GLY A 288 -1.19 29.79 -3.18
N TRP A 289 -2.34 29.60 -3.81
CA TRP A 289 -3.63 30.00 -3.23
C TRP A 289 -4.42 28.78 -2.76
N PHE A 290 -5.10 28.97 -1.64
CA PHE A 290 -6.13 28.07 -1.14
C PHE A 290 -7.49 28.71 -1.38
N CYS A 291 -8.40 27.99 -2.01
CA CYS A 291 -9.67 28.50 -2.51
C CYS A 291 -10.84 27.73 -1.91
N GLY A 292 -11.91 28.44 -1.60
CA GLY A 292 -13.18 27.87 -1.16
C GLY A 292 -14.35 28.42 -1.96
N VAL A 293 -15.35 27.58 -2.27
CA VAL A 293 -16.57 27.95 -2.99
C VAL A 293 -17.70 26.98 -2.71
N GLN A 294 -18.93 27.44 -2.77
CA GLN A 294 -20.13 26.60 -2.74
C GLN A 294 -20.84 26.63 -4.10
N THR A 295 -21.61 25.60 -4.38
CA THR A 295 -22.56 25.58 -5.49
C THR A 295 -23.96 25.95 -5.02
N GLU A 296 -24.78 26.45 -5.92
CA GLU A 296 -26.20 26.69 -5.69
C GLU A 296 -27.02 26.31 -6.92
N LYS A 297 -28.25 25.88 -6.70
CA LYS A 297 -29.23 25.63 -7.76
C LYS A 297 -30.15 26.81 -7.89
N THR A 298 -30.27 27.33 -9.10
CA THR A 298 -31.15 28.48 -9.47
C THR A 298 -32.21 28.01 -10.46
N SER A 299 -33.10 28.93 -10.90
CA SER A 299 -34.03 28.66 -12.00
C SER A 299 -33.34 28.24 -13.30
N ASP A 300 -32.13 28.76 -13.53
CA ASP A 300 -31.35 28.55 -14.76
C ASP A 300 -30.40 27.37 -14.68
N GLY A 301 -30.39 26.64 -13.56
CA GLY A 301 -29.53 25.48 -13.30
C GLY A 301 -28.51 25.69 -12.18
N TRP A 302 -27.53 24.81 -12.14
CA TRP A 302 -26.45 24.88 -11.16
C TRP A 302 -25.43 25.95 -11.52
N ARG A 303 -24.91 26.67 -10.51
CA ARG A 303 -23.82 27.64 -10.64
C ARG A 303 -22.94 27.68 -9.39
N LEU A 304 -21.79 28.31 -9.48
CA LEU A 304 -20.94 28.66 -8.35
C LEU A 304 -21.58 29.87 -7.61
N ARG A 305 -21.80 29.73 -6.30
CA ARG A 305 -22.35 30.82 -5.49
C ARG A 305 -21.32 31.92 -5.35
N ALA A 306 -21.53 33.05 -6.04
CA ALA A 306 -20.57 34.15 -6.11
C ALA A 306 -20.15 34.67 -4.72
N SER A 307 -21.12 34.81 -3.80
CA SER A 307 -20.88 35.32 -2.44
C SER A 307 -20.09 34.36 -1.55
N SER A 308 -19.91 33.08 -1.94
CA SER A 308 -19.17 32.09 -1.21
C SER A 308 -17.71 31.93 -1.66
N LYS A 309 -17.35 32.59 -2.77
CA LYS A 309 -15.97 32.52 -3.30
C LYS A 309 -15.01 33.29 -2.39
N TRP A 310 -13.95 32.62 -1.99
CA TRP A 310 -12.86 33.28 -1.26
C TRP A 310 -11.52 32.60 -1.58
N THR A 311 -10.44 33.35 -1.37
CA THR A 311 -9.08 32.87 -1.57
C THR A 311 -8.20 33.28 -0.40
N LEU A 312 -7.22 32.44 -0.08
CA LEU A 312 -6.19 32.70 0.91
C LEU A 312 -4.82 32.48 0.28
N LYS A 313 -3.95 33.48 0.33
CA LYS A 313 -2.56 33.32 -0.09
C LYS A 313 -1.80 32.46 0.93
N LEU A 314 -1.27 31.34 0.45
CA LEU A 314 -0.40 30.47 1.24
C LEU A 314 0.99 31.11 1.39
N GLU A 315 1.68 30.78 2.48
CA GLU A 315 2.95 31.35 2.83
C GLU A 315 4.02 30.27 3.01
N ASN A 316 5.26 30.58 2.65
CA ASN A 316 6.43 29.72 2.84
C ASN A 316 7.54 30.41 3.68
N GLY A 317 7.27 31.57 4.25
CA GLY A 317 8.22 32.36 5.01
C GLY A 317 9.15 33.25 4.16
N SER A 318 9.06 33.19 2.83
CA SER A 318 9.81 34.05 1.92
C SER A 318 8.97 35.25 1.47
N SER A 319 9.61 36.42 1.35
CA SER A 319 9.02 37.61 0.74
C SER A 319 9.26 37.68 -0.79
N THR A 320 10.18 36.86 -1.31
CA THR A 320 10.63 36.93 -2.71
C THR A 320 10.26 35.71 -3.52
N VAL A 321 10.18 34.54 -2.89
CA VAL A 321 9.78 33.27 -3.55
C VAL A 321 8.34 32.94 -3.18
N GLN A 322 7.52 32.77 -4.20
CA GLN A 322 6.11 32.45 -4.04
C GLN A 322 5.91 31.04 -3.53
N ALA A 323 4.96 30.87 -2.60
CA ALA A 323 4.49 29.56 -2.20
C ALA A 323 3.77 28.87 -3.38
N MET A 324 3.74 27.55 -3.36
CA MET A 324 3.07 26.71 -4.35
C MET A 324 2.33 25.57 -3.65
N SER A 325 1.21 25.14 -4.17
CA SER A 325 0.56 23.91 -3.73
C SER A 325 -0.08 23.15 -4.89
N THR A 326 0.13 21.84 -4.90
CA THR A 326 -0.59 20.87 -5.75
C THR A 326 -1.31 19.83 -4.89
N SER A 327 -1.27 20.02 -3.57
CA SER A 327 -1.87 19.13 -2.58
C SER A 327 -3.39 19.29 -2.54
N THR A 328 -4.10 18.16 -2.57
CA THR A 328 -5.54 18.14 -2.28
C THR A 328 -5.73 18.36 -0.79
N PRO A 329 -6.52 19.36 -0.38
CA PRO A 329 -6.78 19.61 1.03
C PRO A 329 -7.46 18.43 1.71
N VAL A 330 -7.17 18.23 2.99
CA VAL A 330 -8.01 17.44 3.91
C VAL A 330 -8.72 18.44 4.82
N VAL A 331 -10.02 18.29 4.96
CA VAL A 331 -10.85 19.24 5.71
C VAL A 331 -11.63 18.49 6.80
N TYR A 332 -11.48 18.96 8.02
CA TYR A 332 -12.19 18.39 9.16
C TYR A 332 -12.39 19.42 10.26
N ASN A 333 -13.60 19.48 10.80
CA ASN A 333 -13.96 20.30 11.96
C ASN A 333 -13.48 21.76 11.88
N GLY A 334 -13.72 22.40 10.73
CA GLY A 334 -13.39 23.81 10.50
C GLY A 334 -11.90 24.08 10.23
N ARG A 335 -11.10 23.05 9.99
CA ARG A 335 -9.67 23.17 9.68
C ARG A 335 -9.33 22.46 8.38
N ALA A 336 -8.40 23.03 7.61
CA ALA A 336 -7.86 22.41 6.40
C ALA A 336 -6.36 22.19 6.53
N TYR A 337 -5.88 21.09 5.99
CA TYR A 337 -4.48 20.65 6.04
C TYR A 337 -3.95 20.55 4.61
N ILE A 338 -2.89 21.30 4.31
CA ILE A 338 -2.45 21.58 2.94
C ILE A 338 -0.94 21.49 2.86
N GLY A 339 -0.43 20.72 1.91
CA GLY A 339 1.00 20.71 1.58
C GLY A 339 1.40 21.97 0.82
N VAL A 340 2.44 22.65 1.27
CA VAL A 340 2.95 23.90 0.70
C VAL A 340 4.44 23.81 0.41
N ARG A 341 4.84 24.22 -0.80
CA ARG A 341 6.24 24.29 -1.22
C ARG A 341 6.92 25.53 -0.62
N GLY A 342 8.16 25.33 -0.16
CA GLY A 342 9.06 26.38 0.32
C GLY A 342 9.76 27.14 -0.80
N THR A 343 10.97 27.63 -0.50
CA THR A 343 11.77 28.46 -1.41
C THR A 343 12.53 27.67 -2.47
N ALA A 344 12.79 26.38 -2.20
CA ALA A 344 13.34 25.45 -3.17
C ALA A 344 12.41 24.24 -3.32
N GLN A 345 12.54 23.48 -4.39
CA GLN A 345 11.60 22.42 -4.70
C GLN A 345 11.72 21.22 -3.75
N PHE A 346 12.95 20.84 -3.42
CA PHE A 346 13.25 19.66 -2.61
C PHE A 346 14.43 19.90 -1.66
N ASP A 347 14.57 21.12 -1.18
CA ASP A 347 15.66 21.52 -0.32
C ASP A 347 15.28 21.42 1.16
N GLU A 348 16.25 21.07 1.99
CA GLU A 348 16.05 20.81 3.40
C GLU A 348 15.59 22.07 4.14
N TYR A 349 14.44 21.99 4.81
CA TYR A 349 13.86 23.04 5.66
C TYR A 349 13.75 24.44 5.03
N SER A 350 13.58 24.50 3.74
CA SER A 350 13.48 25.77 3.01
C SER A 350 12.05 26.35 2.97
N GLY A 351 11.30 26.18 4.04
CA GLY A 351 9.93 26.70 4.18
C GLY A 351 8.82 25.77 3.69
N HIS A 352 9.15 24.53 3.32
CA HIS A 352 8.16 23.48 3.09
C HIS A 352 7.34 23.22 4.35
N SER A 353 6.06 23.02 4.22
CA SER A 353 5.19 22.78 5.37
C SER A 353 3.94 21.97 5.03
N LEU A 354 3.41 21.30 6.05
CA LEU A 354 1.97 21.04 6.09
C LEU A 354 1.34 22.25 6.81
N THR A 355 0.60 23.06 6.05
CA THR A 355 -0.04 24.28 6.54
C THR A 355 -1.44 23.94 7.04
N VAL A 356 -1.78 24.47 8.22
CA VAL A 356 -3.11 24.36 8.82
C VAL A 356 -3.83 25.68 8.70
N VAL A 357 -5.01 25.64 8.10
CA VAL A 357 -5.87 26.82 7.88
C VAL A 357 -7.11 26.73 8.75
N ASP A 358 -7.44 27.81 9.43
CA ASP A 358 -8.72 27.99 10.10
C ASP A 358 -9.76 28.50 9.08
N LEU A 359 -10.78 27.68 8.82
CA LEU A 359 -11.78 27.99 7.79
C LEU A 359 -12.78 29.07 8.20
N ALA A 360 -13.01 29.28 9.50
CA ALA A 360 -13.94 30.30 9.95
C ALA A 360 -13.37 31.72 9.76
N SER A 361 -12.07 31.88 10.02
CA SER A 361 -11.37 33.15 9.88
C SER A 361 -10.74 33.36 8.51
N HIS A 362 -10.65 32.31 7.67
CA HIS A 362 -9.90 32.28 6.41
C HIS A 362 -8.42 32.68 6.63
N LYS A 363 -7.78 32.16 7.67
CA LYS A 363 -6.39 32.46 8.02
C LYS A 363 -5.56 31.21 8.24
N ILE A 364 -4.27 31.32 7.96
CA ILE A 364 -3.30 30.31 8.37
C ILE A 364 -3.25 30.27 9.90
N ALA A 365 -3.57 29.12 10.48
CA ALA A 365 -3.45 28.90 11.91
C ALA A 365 -1.99 28.72 12.30
N TYR A 366 -1.27 27.87 11.57
CA TYR A 366 0.18 27.68 11.68
C TYR A 366 0.71 26.87 10.50
N ARG A 367 2.04 26.85 10.34
CA ARG A 367 2.77 26.05 9.37
C ARG A 367 3.64 25.03 10.10
N ALA A 368 3.40 23.75 9.88
CA ALA A 368 4.24 22.68 10.38
C ALA A 368 5.36 22.42 9.36
N LEU A 369 6.57 22.90 9.63
CA LEU A 369 7.71 22.78 8.73
C LEU A 369 8.10 21.33 8.49
N THR A 370 8.50 21.02 7.26
CA THR A 370 8.94 19.69 6.82
C THR A 370 10.28 19.78 6.10
N GLN A 371 10.97 18.66 6.00
CA GLN A 371 12.24 18.58 5.27
C GLN A 371 12.02 18.75 3.78
N GLY A 372 11.09 17.99 3.21
CA GLY A 372 10.71 18.10 1.81
C GLY A 372 9.33 18.71 1.62
N TYR A 373 8.97 18.99 0.40
CA TYR A 373 7.65 19.49 0.03
C TYR A 373 6.58 18.41 0.18
N PRO A 374 5.54 18.58 1.01
CA PRO A 374 4.39 17.68 1.07
C PRO A 374 3.50 17.88 -0.17
N GLN A 375 3.94 17.39 -1.31
CA GLN A 375 3.35 17.64 -2.61
C GLN A 375 2.03 16.89 -2.81
N THR A 376 1.91 15.72 -2.22
CA THR A 376 0.72 14.88 -2.29
C THR A 376 -0.21 15.14 -1.12
N SER A 377 -1.22 14.31 -0.95
CA SER A 377 -2.32 14.59 -0.04
C SER A 377 -2.32 13.62 1.12
N GLY A 378 -2.62 14.11 2.31
CA GLY A 378 -2.64 13.33 3.53
C GLY A 378 -3.95 12.59 3.78
N ILE A 379 -3.95 11.77 4.83
CA ILE A 379 -5.13 11.09 5.40
C ILE A 379 -5.30 11.61 6.83
N LEU A 380 -6.51 12.02 7.20
CA LEU A 380 -6.83 12.39 8.57
C LEU A 380 -7.58 11.25 9.25
N THR A 381 -7.13 10.84 10.44
CA THR A 381 -7.90 9.92 11.28
C THR A 381 -8.51 10.61 12.48
N THR A 382 -9.77 10.32 12.74
CA THR A 382 -10.52 10.77 13.92
C THR A 382 -10.54 9.71 15.03
N ALA A 383 -9.90 8.57 14.84
CA ALA A 383 -9.99 7.41 15.73
C ALA A 383 -9.53 7.68 17.17
N TYR A 384 -8.67 8.68 17.35
CA TYR A 384 -8.13 9.06 18.68
C TYR A 384 -8.83 10.27 19.29
N GLU A 385 -9.75 10.93 18.55
CA GLU A 385 -10.33 12.21 18.95
C GLU A 385 -11.16 12.11 20.24
N ALA A 386 -11.96 11.08 20.36
CA ALA A 386 -12.82 10.88 21.55
C ALA A 386 -12.02 10.72 22.85
N GLN A 387 -10.83 10.16 22.79
CA GLN A 387 -9.98 9.91 23.96
C GLN A 387 -9.00 11.05 24.24
N SER A 388 -8.44 11.65 23.19
CA SER A 388 -7.35 12.61 23.30
C SER A 388 -7.73 14.07 22.99
N GLY A 389 -8.85 14.28 22.30
CA GLY A 389 -9.24 15.56 21.72
C GLY A 389 -8.46 15.92 20.46
N TYR A 390 -7.57 15.04 19.96
CA TYR A 390 -6.74 15.29 18.79
C TYR A 390 -7.15 14.42 17.61
N VAL A 391 -6.98 15.00 16.42
CA VAL A 391 -6.93 14.27 15.15
C VAL A 391 -5.49 14.15 14.68
N TYR A 392 -5.23 13.19 13.78
CA TYR A 392 -3.88 12.94 13.27
C TYR A 392 -3.92 12.91 11.75
N VAL A 393 -3.00 13.63 11.10
CA VAL A 393 -2.86 13.68 9.65
C VAL A 393 -1.56 13.00 9.24
N TYR A 394 -1.68 11.93 8.45
CA TYR A 394 -0.56 11.19 7.88
C TYR A 394 -0.28 11.70 6.48
N PHE A 395 0.96 11.98 6.19
CA PHE A 395 1.39 12.47 4.88
C PHE A 395 2.84 12.12 4.60
N VAL A 396 3.25 12.27 3.35
CA VAL A 396 4.62 12.01 2.91
C VAL A 396 5.23 13.31 2.41
N ASP A 397 6.47 13.59 2.76
CA ASP A 397 7.22 14.70 2.21
C ASP A 397 8.17 14.25 1.08
N ASN A 398 8.24 15.07 0.03
CA ASN A 398 9.10 14.84 -1.12
C ASN A 398 10.54 15.19 -0.80
N TYR A 399 11.28 14.18 -0.40
CA TYR A 399 12.70 14.25 -0.10
C TYR A 399 13.35 12.88 -0.36
N THR A 400 14.65 12.77 -0.25
CA THR A 400 15.38 11.51 -0.30
C THR A 400 16.11 11.29 1.03
N PRO A 401 15.59 10.44 1.93
CA PRO A 401 14.36 9.64 1.82
C PRO A 401 13.09 10.43 2.13
N GLY A 402 12.02 10.19 1.35
CA GLY A 402 10.67 10.64 1.70
C GLY A 402 10.15 9.89 2.93
N LYS A 403 9.63 10.62 3.90
CA LYS A 403 9.23 10.08 5.20
C LYS A 403 7.72 10.08 5.34
N ILE A 404 7.17 9.08 6.03
CA ILE A 404 5.79 9.15 6.54
C ILE A 404 5.82 9.96 7.83
N ARG A 405 5.07 11.06 7.84
CA ARG A 405 4.94 11.97 8.99
C ARG A 405 3.53 11.97 9.54
N VAL A 406 3.41 12.35 10.80
CA VAL A 406 2.16 12.47 11.54
C VAL A 406 2.07 13.86 12.14
N LEU A 407 1.08 14.65 11.68
CA LEU A 407 0.70 15.90 12.35
C LEU A 407 -0.43 15.64 13.33
N ARG A 408 -0.25 16.00 14.58
CA ARG A 408 -1.30 16.01 15.61
C ARG A 408 -1.90 17.42 15.69
N ASP A 409 -3.22 17.51 15.62
CA ASP A 409 -3.92 18.80 15.65
C ASP A 409 -5.25 18.72 16.41
N LYS A 410 -5.72 19.87 16.88
CA LYS A 410 -7.03 20.08 17.50
C LYS A 410 -7.52 21.51 17.26
N PRO A 411 -8.82 21.79 17.43
CA PRO A 411 -9.34 23.17 17.35
C PRO A 411 -8.57 24.12 18.26
N GLY A 412 -8.24 25.31 17.73
CA GLY A 412 -7.52 26.35 18.46
C GLY A 412 -6.00 26.14 18.58
N GLN A 413 -5.43 25.05 18.08
CA GLN A 413 -3.98 24.88 18.05
C GLN A 413 -3.32 25.87 17.10
N THR A 414 -2.19 26.47 17.50
CA THR A 414 -1.49 27.53 16.77
C THR A 414 -0.03 27.21 16.45
N ARG A 415 0.41 25.99 16.75
CA ARG A 415 1.77 25.52 16.47
C ARG A 415 1.79 24.00 16.39
N VAL A 416 2.85 23.44 15.78
CA VAL A 416 3.11 22.01 15.85
C VAL A 416 3.47 21.60 17.27
N GLU A 417 2.89 20.51 17.78
CA GLU A 417 3.08 20.07 19.18
C GLU A 417 3.68 18.67 19.30
N TYR A 418 3.34 17.76 18.41
CA TYR A 418 3.86 16.39 18.37
C TYR A 418 4.97 16.32 17.33
N VAL A 419 6.22 16.34 17.76
CA VAL A 419 7.34 16.68 16.89
C VAL A 419 8.47 15.65 16.92
N THR A 420 9.17 15.56 15.79
CA THR A 420 10.55 15.08 15.71
C THR A 420 11.46 16.29 15.52
N LYS A 421 12.57 16.34 16.25
CA LYS A 421 13.56 17.39 16.07
C LYS A 421 14.58 16.98 15.01
N GLU A 422 14.56 17.66 13.88
CA GLU A 422 15.45 17.39 12.74
C GLU A 422 16.28 18.66 12.44
N SER A 423 17.61 18.54 12.47
CA SER A 423 18.54 19.68 12.28
C SER A 423 18.18 20.93 13.08
N GLY A 424 17.64 20.76 14.29
CA GLY A 424 17.19 21.85 15.16
C GLY A 424 15.78 22.38 14.89
N VAL A 425 15.10 21.89 13.87
CA VAL A 425 13.72 22.26 13.49
C VAL A 425 12.74 21.28 14.11
N ASP A 426 11.65 21.79 14.68
CA ASP A 426 10.53 20.99 15.16
C ASP A 426 9.62 20.68 13.96
N THR A 427 9.66 19.43 13.48
CA THR A 427 8.84 18.94 12.36
C THR A 427 7.69 18.08 12.88
N PRO A 428 6.61 17.84 12.10
CA PRO A 428 5.66 16.78 12.42
C PRO A 428 6.38 15.46 12.66
N TYR A 429 5.85 14.69 13.61
CA TYR A 429 6.46 13.45 14.06
C TYR A 429 6.79 12.52 12.89
N VAL A 430 8.00 11.96 12.86
CA VAL A 430 8.44 11.01 11.86
C VAL A 430 8.06 9.60 12.29
N LEU A 431 7.08 9.01 11.60
CA LEU A 431 6.62 7.65 11.87
C LEU A 431 7.52 6.61 11.21
N PHE A 432 7.88 6.84 9.95
CA PHE A 432 8.65 5.88 9.15
C PHE A 432 9.64 6.60 8.23
N THR A 433 10.86 6.10 8.20
CA THR A 433 11.92 6.54 7.28
C THR A 433 12.45 5.35 6.51
N PRO A 434 12.23 5.26 5.17
CA PRO A 434 12.88 4.25 4.34
C PRO A 434 14.40 4.34 4.44
N SER A 435 15.10 3.20 4.38
CA SER A 435 16.56 3.13 4.45
C SER A 435 17.17 2.29 3.32
N GLY A 436 18.49 2.33 3.17
CA GLY A 436 19.20 1.59 2.14
C GLY A 436 18.69 1.91 0.73
N LYS A 437 18.44 0.92 -0.09
CA LYS A 437 17.89 1.07 -1.45
C LYS A 437 16.45 1.59 -1.48
N ASP A 438 15.72 1.47 -0.37
CA ASP A 438 14.37 1.99 -0.23
C ASP A 438 14.34 3.49 0.10
N ALA A 439 15.49 4.07 0.46
CA ALA A 439 15.65 5.50 0.75
C ALA A 439 15.61 6.33 -0.52
N GLN A 440 14.44 6.55 -1.06
CA GLN A 440 14.22 7.24 -2.33
C GLN A 440 13.22 8.39 -2.18
N TYR A 441 13.18 9.21 -3.20
CA TYR A 441 12.21 10.28 -3.37
C TYR A 441 10.78 9.74 -3.39
N ALA A 442 9.85 10.42 -2.73
CA ALA A 442 8.48 9.95 -2.62
C ALA A 442 7.46 11.01 -3.02
N ILE A 443 6.68 10.71 -4.05
CA ILE A 443 5.43 11.38 -4.36
C ILE A 443 4.32 10.35 -4.18
N CYS A 444 3.70 10.33 -3.01
CA CYS A 444 2.68 9.35 -2.69
C CYS A 444 1.63 9.92 -1.74
N SER A 445 0.37 9.70 -2.07
CA SER A 445 -0.73 9.78 -1.11
C SER A 445 -0.95 8.37 -0.58
N PRO A 446 -0.56 8.05 0.65
CA PRO A 446 -0.70 6.71 1.20
C PRO A 446 -2.17 6.33 1.33
N ILE A 447 -2.46 5.04 1.38
CA ILE A 447 -3.76 4.50 1.73
C ILE A 447 -3.66 3.72 3.05
N VAL A 448 -4.78 3.42 3.68
CA VAL A 448 -4.83 2.68 4.94
C VAL A 448 -5.96 1.66 4.92
N ASP A 449 -5.68 0.45 5.44
CA ASP A 449 -6.70 -0.59 5.62
C ASP A 449 -7.40 -0.49 6.98
N SER A 450 -8.41 -1.34 7.19
CA SER A 450 -9.18 -1.36 8.44
C SER A 450 -8.38 -1.82 9.66
N TYR A 451 -7.22 -2.42 9.48
CA TYR A 451 -6.33 -2.83 10.57
C TYR A 451 -5.34 -1.74 10.97
N GLY A 452 -5.31 -0.62 10.23
CA GLY A 452 -4.39 0.49 10.47
C GLY A 452 -3.06 0.34 9.74
N VAL A 453 -2.95 -0.57 8.79
CA VAL A 453 -1.76 -0.73 7.94
C VAL A 453 -1.83 0.26 6.80
N MET A 454 -0.80 1.09 6.65
CA MET A 454 -0.63 2.01 5.54
C MET A 454 0.18 1.37 4.43
N TYR A 455 -0.26 1.60 3.19
CA TYR A 455 0.46 1.19 2.00
C TYR A 455 0.99 2.43 1.29
N PHE A 456 2.26 2.43 1.01
CA PHE A 456 2.99 3.59 0.55
C PHE A 456 4.06 3.17 -0.47
N LYS A 457 4.34 4.05 -1.42
CA LYS A 457 5.34 3.82 -2.47
C LYS A 457 6.33 4.97 -2.58
N ASN A 458 7.46 4.72 -3.18
CA ASN A 458 8.43 5.75 -3.56
C ASN A 458 9.18 5.36 -4.85
N ASP A 459 10.18 6.14 -5.24
CA ASP A 459 10.96 5.93 -6.47
C ASP A 459 11.93 4.74 -6.42
N SER A 460 11.91 3.95 -5.36
CA SER A 460 12.61 2.65 -5.32
C SER A 460 11.93 1.57 -6.16
N ALA A 461 10.79 1.87 -6.77
CA ALA A 461 9.89 0.92 -7.42
C ALA A 461 9.32 -0.15 -6.46
N LYS A 462 9.29 0.15 -5.17
CA LYS A 462 8.74 -0.74 -4.14
C LYS A 462 7.44 -0.19 -3.57
N LEU A 463 6.53 -1.11 -3.27
CA LEU A 463 5.38 -0.88 -2.42
C LEU A 463 5.70 -1.40 -1.02
N MET A 464 5.38 -0.62 -0.01
CA MET A 464 5.69 -0.90 1.40
C MET A 464 4.43 -0.91 2.24
N ALA A 465 4.37 -1.80 3.25
CA ALA A 465 3.29 -1.88 4.22
C ALA A 465 3.81 -1.53 5.62
N VAL A 466 3.36 -0.41 6.16
CA VAL A 466 3.72 0.10 7.49
C VAL A 466 2.48 0.14 8.37
N GLY A 467 2.48 -0.57 9.47
CA GLY A 467 1.29 -0.69 10.31
C GLY A 467 1.59 -0.82 11.80
N PRO A 468 0.55 -1.02 12.62
CA PRO A 468 0.74 -1.26 14.04
C PRO A 468 1.63 -2.48 14.27
N SER A 469 2.51 -2.44 15.25
CA SER A 469 3.20 -3.64 15.72
C SER A 469 2.18 -4.69 16.18
N ALA A 470 2.56 -5.96 16.15
CA ALA A 470 1.63 -7.03 16.44
C ALA A 470 2.29 -8.18 17.20
N THR A 471 1.48 -8.93 17.91
CA THR A 471 1.80 -10.22 18.51
C THR A 471 1.00 -11.31 17.83
N LEU A 472 1.43 -12.55 17.96
CA LEU A 472 0.73 -13.71 17.44
C LEU A 472 0.01 -14.45 18.57
N GLU A 473 -1.24 -14.82 18.35
CA GLU A 473 -2.05 -15.55 19.31
C GLU A 473 -2.69 -16.78 18.66
N ILE A 474 -2.54 -17.92 19.29
CA ILE A 474 -3.22 -19.16 18.89
C ILE A 474 -4.61 -19.15 19.52
N THR A 475 -5.62 -18.79 18.73
CA THR A 475 -7.02 -18.66 19.18
C THR A 475 -7.74 -19.99 19.29
N ARG A 476 -7.27 -20.98 18.53
CA ARG A 476 -7.69 -22.37 18.65
C ARG A 476 -6.48 -23.29 18.48
N LYS A 477 -6.29 -24.18 19.43
CA LYS A 477 -5.22 -25.18 19.36
C LYS A 477 -5.48 -26.19 18.23
N PRO A 478 -4.42 -26.83 17.69
CA PRO A 478 -4.60 -27.94 16.77
C PRO A 478 -5.34 -29.10 17.44
N ASN A 479 -6.01 -29.91 16.64
CA ASN A 479 -6.76 -31.07 17.14
C ASN A 479 -5.84 -32.12 17.81
N LYS A 480 -4.60 -32.17 17.39
CA LYS A 480 -3.58 -33.12 17.92
C LYS A 480 -2.47 -32.34 18.64
N THR A 481 -2.24 -32.69 19.91
CA THR A 481 -1.17 -32.14 20.75
C THR A 481 -0.33 -33.24 21.41
N GLN A 482 -0.68 -34.50 21.19
CA GLN A 482 0.06 -35.68 21.67
C GLN A 482 0.64 -36.43 20.47
N TYR A 483 1.91 -36.65 20.49
CA TYR A 483 2.68 -37.22 19.38
C TYR A 483 3.58 -38.34 19.88
N LYS A 484 4.04 -39.15 18.96
CA LYS A 484 5.21 -40.03 19.14
C LYS A 484 6.43 -39.42 18.49
N ALA A 485 7.61 -39.66 19.06
CA ALA A 485 8.85 -39.21 18.43
C ALA A 485 8.94 -39.74 16.99
N GLY A 486 9.34 -38.88 16.07
CA GLY A 486 9.38 -39.17 14.63
C GLY A 486 8.14 -38.70 13.84
N GLU A 487 7.04 -38.36 14.49
CA GLU A 487 5.87 -37.78 13.82
C GLU A 487 6.10 -36.30 13.47
N ALA A 488 5.47 -35.85 12.38
CA ALA A 488 5.41 -34.45 12.03
C ALA A 488 4.29 -33.75 12.80
N PHE A 489 4.45 -32.45 13.06
CA PHE A 489 3.39 -31.61 13.63
C PHE A 489 2.20 -31.51 12.66
N ASP A 490 0.99 -31.71 13.19
CA ASP A 490 -0.27 -31.58 12.46
C ASP A 490 -1.01 -30.31 12.90
N PRO A 491 -1.09 -29.26 12.05
CA PRO A 491 -1.78 -28.02 12.36
C PRO A 491 -3.30 -28.12 12.25
N THR A 492 -3.86 -29.25 11.82
CA THR A 492 -5.31 -29.40 11.56
C THR A 492 -6.15 -28.88 12.72
N GLY A 493 -7.06 -27.97 12.43
CA GLY A 493 -7.94 -27.35 13.42
C GLY A 493 -7.35 -26.14 14.14
N MET A 494 -6.04 -25.85 13.98
CA MET A 494 -5.42 -24.66 14.56
C MET A 494 -5.98 -23.38 13.91
N GLN A 495 -6.15 -22.32 14.72
CA GLN A 495 -6.40 -20.96 14.26
C GLN A 495 -5.44 -20.01 14.96
N VAL A 496 -4.96 -19.05 14.17
CA VAL A 496 -3.94 -18.09 14.61
C VAL A 496 -4.32 -16.69 14.16
N ASP A 497 -4.35 -15.77 15.12
CA ASP A 497 -4.59 -14.36 14.86
C ASP A 497 -3.31 -13.54 15.05
N LEU A 498 -3.12 -12.57 14.19
CA LEU A 498 -2.26 -11.43 14.44
C LEU A 498 -3.03 -10.39 15.25
N VAL A 499 -2.53 -10.04 16.42
CA VAL A 499 -3.13 -9.06 17.33
C VAL A 499 -2.31 -7.78 17.26
N TYR A 500 -2.88 -6.78 16.60
CA TYR A 500 -2.22 -5.49 16.41
C TYR A 500 -2.21 -4.65 17.70
N ALA A 501 -1.24 -3.76 17.83
CA ALA A 501 -1.11 -2.87 18.98
C ALA A 501 -2.33 -1.95 19.20
N ASN A 502 -3.13 -1.72 18.17
CA ASN A 502 -4.40 -1.00 18.27
C ASN A 502 -5.59 -1.88 18.71
N GLY A 503 -5.35 -3.14 19.04
CA GLY A 503 -6.37 -4.10 19.47
C GLY A 503 -7.14 -4.80 18.35
N MET A 504 -6.91 -4.44 17.09
CA MET A 504 -7.51 -5.14 15.95
C MET A 504 -6.91 -6.54 15.81
N ARG A 505 -7.71 -7.49 15.34
CA ARG A 505 -7.33 -8.89 15.16
C ARG A 505 -7.53 -9.31 13.71
N ARG A 506 -6.57 -10.04 13.17
CA ARG A 506 -6.63 -10.57 11.81
C ARG A 506 -6.27 -12.05 11.81
N ASP A 507 -7.15 -12.88 11.24
CA ASP A 507 -6.84 -14.29 11.01
C ASP A 507 -5.68 -14.41 10.02
N VAL A 508 -4.59 -15.01 10.47
CA VAL A 508 -3.37 -15.23 9.68
C VAL A 508 -3.00 -16.73 9.61
N THR A 509 -3.95 -17.59 9.90
CA THR A 509 -3.74 -19.05 9.95
C THR A 509 -3.06 -19.60 8.70
N LYS A 510 -3.43 -19.11 7.51
CA LYS A 510 -2.83 -19.55 6.24
C LYS A 510 -1.41 -19.02 5.96
N TYR A 511 -0.93 -18.07 6.77
CA TYR A 511 0.35 -17.41 6.57
C TYR A 511 1.43 -17.85 7.54
N VAL A 512 1.05 -18.55 8.62
CA VAL A 512 2.01 -18.96 9.64
C VAL A 512 2.83 -20.15 9.19
N GLN A 513 4.02 -20.25 9.74
CA GLN A 513 4.99 -21.30 9.48
C GLN A 513 5.43 -21.93 10.80
N TRP A 514 5.89 -23.16 10.73
CA TRP A 514 6.46 -23.95 11.82
C TRP A 514 7.56 -24.86 11.28
N SER A 515 8.33 -25.48 12.17
CA SER A 515 9.30 -26.49 11.74
C SER A 515 8.61 -27.72 11.19
N GLU A 516 9.01 -28.15 10.00
CA GLU A 516 8.59 -29.43 9.39
C GLU A 516 9.43 -30.60 9.85
N ASP A 517 10.43 -30.35 10.71
CA ASP A 517 11.25 -31.43 11.26
C ASP A 517 10.39 -32.39 12.09
N PRO A 518 10.67 -33.71 12.05
CA PRO A 518 10.01 -34.65 12.93
C PRO A 518 10.18 -34.27 14.41
N LEU A 519 9.11 -34.42 15.18
CA LEU A 519 9.11 -34.14 16.61
C LEU A 519 9.97 -35.16 17.37
N THR A 520 10.63 -34.72 18.42
CA THR A 520 11.47 -35.51 19.30
C THR A 520 10.92 -35.49 20.73
N GLU A 521 11.35 -36.43 21.58
CA GLU A 521 10.96 -36.47 22.99
C GLU A 521 11.30 -35.22 23.79
N ASP A 522 12.26 -34.42 23.29
CA ASP A 522 12.68 -33.18 23.91
C ASP A 522 11.78 -31.98 23.51
N ASP A 523 10.85 -32.19 22.56
CA ASP A 523 9.96 -31.13 22.07
C ASP A 523 8.73 -30.99 22.98
N ALA A 524 8.80 -30.08 23.93
CA ALA A 524 7.66 -29.72 24.79
C ALA A 524 6.71 -28.72 24.13
N ALA A 525 7.12 -28.04 23.07
CA ALA A 525 6.35 -27.07 22.32
C ALA A 525 6.88 -26.95 20.89
N ILE A 526 6.02 -26.47 19.99
CA ILE A 526 6.40 -26.04 18.64
C ILE A 526 6.08 -24.56 18.45
N ASP A 527 7.03 -23.82 17.87
CA ASP A 527 6.87 -22.42 17.58
C ASP A 527 6.13 -22.22 16.25
N ILE A 528 5.09 -21.42 16.33
CA ILE A 528 4.32 -20.93 15.18
C ILE A 528 4.77 -19.50 14.92
N ARG A 529 5.23 -19.21 13.70
CA ARG A 529 5.83 -17.93 13.31
C ARG A 529 5.01 -17.26 12.22
N PHE A 530 4.89 -15.93 12.31
CA PHE A 530 4.37 -15.11 11.24
C PHE A 530 5.55 -14.48 10.46
N PRO A 531 5.89 -14.96 9.25
CA PRO A 531 7.16 -14.61 8.60
C PRO A 531 7.16 -13.24 7.90
N TYR A 532 5.98 -12.63 7.70
CA TYR A 532 5.85 -11.41 6.93
C TYR A 532 5.98 -10.15 7.81
N VAL A 533 7.06 -10.08 8.56
CA VAL A 533 7.51 -8.87 9.25
C VAL A 533 8.98 -8.71 8.91
N LEU A 534 9.31 -7.63 8.21
CA LEU A 534 10.69 -7.38 7.82
C LEU A 534 11.53 -7.08 9.05
N TYR A 535 12.65 -7.79 9.13
CA TYR A 535 13.66 -7.54 10.14
C TYR A 535 14.50 -6.34 9.73
N HIS A 536 14.55 -5.31 10.56
CA HIS A 536 15.39 -4.15 10.33
C HIS A 536 16.77 -4.38 10.91
N ASP A 537 17.67 -4.84 10.07
CA ASP A 537 19.09 -4.69 10.33
C ASP A 537 19.52 -3.29 9.91
N GLN A 538 20.21 -2.56 10.80
CA GLN A 538 20.71 -1.22 10.49
C GLN A 538 21.68 -1.22 9.30
N ASP A 539 22.29 -2.36 9.03
CA ASP A 539 23.26 -2.57 7.95
C ASP A 539 22.61 -3.11 6.66
N SER A 540 21.29 -3.39 6.66
CA SER A 540 20.60 -3.88 5.46
C SER A 540 20.36 -2.75 4.46
N GLU A 541 20.99 -2.84 3.31
CA GLU A 541 20.80 -1.87 2.21
C GLU A 541 19.44 -2.00 1.50
N GLU A 542 18.62 -3.00 1.82
CA GLU A 542 17.38 -3.32 1.09
C GLU A 542 16.10 -3.03 1.87
N SER A 543 16.19 -2.89 3.17
CA SER A 543 15.01 -2.74 4.03
C SER A 543 14.72 -1.30 4.39
N GLY A 544 13.45 -0.98 4.54
CA GLY A 544 13.01 0.26 5.16
C GLY A 544 13.36 0.28 6.64
N ARG A 545 13.29 1.44 7.25
CA ARG A 545 13.60 1.64 8.67
C ARG A 545 12.48 2.38 9.37
N LEU A 546 12.02 1.84 10.50
CA LEU A 546 11.20 2.57 11.44
C LEU A 546 12.10 3.30 12.44
N THR A 547 11.77 4.53 12.74
CA THR A 547 12.51 5.31 13.75
C THR A 547 12.24 4.69 15.12
N ASN A 548 13.31 4.33 15.84
CA ASN A 548 13.28 3.81 17.22
C ASN A 548 12.60 2.44 17.42
N VAL A 549 12.32 1.68 16.38
CA VAL A 549 11.68 0.35 16.51
C VAL A 549 12.66 -0.79 16.33
N LYS A 550 12.59 -1.76 17.24
CA LYS A 550 13.19 -3.09 17.10
C LYS A 550 12.10 -4.06 16.66
N THR A 551 12.09 -4.40 15.39
CA THR A 551 11.12 -5.35 14.85
C THR A 551 11.57 -6.78 15.12
N GLN A 552 10.65 -7.59 15.62
CA GLN A 552 10.84 -9.03 15.79
C GLN A 552 9.70 -9.77 15.10
N THR A 553 10.02 -10.90 14.47
CA THR A 553 9.01 -11.79 13.90
C THR A 553 8.06 -12.27 15.00
N PRO A 554 6.75 -12.06 14.91
CA PRO A 554 5.78 -12.55 15.87
C PRO A 554 5.81 -14.07 15.95
N VAL A 555 5.87 -14.61 17.18
CA VAL A 555 5.92 -16.03 17.46
C VAL A 555 4.93 -16.37 18.57
N ALA A 556 4.23 -17.48 18.43
CA ALA A 556 3.45 -18.12 19.48
C ALA A 556 3.80 -19.61 19.53
N SER A 557 3.59 -20.28 20.66
CA SER A 557 3.96 -21.68 20.82
C SER A 557 2.76 -22.55 21.15
N VAL A 558 2.68 -23.72 20.51
CA VAL A 558 1.75 -24.80 20.87
C VAL A 558 2.48 -25.76 21.80
N GLN A 559 1.94 -25.97 23.01
CA GLN A 559 2.46 -26.97 23.94
C GLN A 559 2.13 -28.37 23.43
N LEU A 560 3.11 -29.26 23.45
CA LEU A 560 3.01 -30.61 22.95
C LEU A 560 3.38 -31.60 24.06
N THR A 561 2.97 -32.85 23.88
CA THR A 561 3.49 -34.02 24.60
C THR A 561 3.99 -34.97 23.54
N VAL A 562 5.28 -35.29 23.57
CA VAL A 562 5.88 -36.25 22.64
C VAL A 562 6.35 -37.45 23.44
N GLU A 563 5.71 -38.60 23.18
CA GLU A 563 6.09 -39.87 23.78
C GLU A 563 7.27 -40.51 23.02
N PRO A 564 8.09 -41.33 23.66
CA PRO A 564 9.10 -42.10 22.98
C PRO A 564 8.50 -42.91 21.82
N GLY A 565 9.04 -42.72 20.62
CA GLY A 565 8.61 -43.43 19.42
C GLY A 565 9.49 -44.66 19.17
N THR A 566 8.86 -45.71 18.72
CA THR A 566 9.56 -46.85 18.09
C THR A 566 9.57 -46.63 16.59
N ALA A 567 10.21 -45.57 16.12
CA ALA A 567 10.33 -45.34 14.69
C ALA A 567 11.34 -46.36 14.13
N GLU A 568 10.90 -47.14 13.16
CA GLU A 568 11.76 -48.11 12.45
C GLU A 568 12.59 -47.41 11.35
N SER A 569 12.24 -46.17 10.99
CA SER A 569 12.97 -45.38 10.00
C SER A 569 12.65 -43.89 10.15
N GLY A 570 13.52 -43.05 9.60
CA GLY A 570 13.33 -41.59 9.61
C GLY A 570 14.37 -40.87 8.78
N ARG A 571 14.35 -39.54 8.88
CA ARG A 571 15.28 -38.65 8.19
C ARG A 571 16.01 -37.75 9.17
N ILE A 572 17.29 -37.48 8.91
CA ILE A 572 18.09 -36.49 9.64
C ILE A 572 18.91 -35.65 8.64
N GLY A 573 18.50 -34.43 8.41
CA GLY A 573 19.05 -33.58 7.33
C GLY A 573 18.88 -34.22 5.95
N THR A 574 19.98 -34.37 5.22
CA THR A 574 20.02 -35.02 3.90
C THR A 574 20.07 -36.57 3.99
N LEU A 575 20.27 -37.13 5.19
CA LEU A 575 20.37 -38.56 5.41
C LEU A 575 19.03 -39.18 5.79
N THR A 576 18.81 -40.42 5.37
CA THR A 576 17.76 -41.30 5.87
C THR A 576 18.35 -42.43 6.71
N TRP A 577 17.62 -42.88 7.72
CA TRP A 577 17.99 -44.01 8.54
C TRP A 577 16.84 -45.01 8.64
N ALA A 578 17.19 -46.28 8.75
CA ALA A 578 16.25 -47.35 9.00
C ALA A 578 16.83 -48.28 10.07
N TYR A 579 16.02 -48.62 11.09
CA TYR A 579 16.36 -49.53 12.14
C TYR A 579 15.56 -50.83 11.99
N ASP A 580 16.25 -51.90 11.82
CA ASP A 580 15.66 -53.23 11.78
C ASP A 580 15.74 -53.86 13.17
N ILE A 581 14.57 -54.05 13.78
CA ILE A 581 14.42 -54.58 15.14
C ILE A 581 14.87 -56.06 15.22
N GLU A 582 14.63 -56.85 14.16
CA GLU A 582 14.95 -58.29 14.16
C GLU A 582 16.46 -58.53 14.07
N SER A 583 17.13 -57.80 13.21
CA SER A 583 18.58 -57.92 13.03
C SER A 583 19.39 -57.00 13.97
N GLY A 584 18.74 -56.07 14.67
CA GLY A 584 19.40 -55.05 15.48
C GLY A 584 20.34 -54.15 14.70
N THR A 585 20.03 -53.86 13.44
CA THR A 585 20.90 -53.06 12.57
C THR A 585 20.31 -51.69 12.27
N LEU A 586 21.17 -50.67 12.23
CA LEU A 586 20.87 -49.32 11.79
C LEU A 586 21.51 -49.07 10.43
N THR A 587 20.73 -48.83 9.41
CA THR A 587 21.18 -48.47 8.06
C THR A 587 21.06 -46.97 7.84
N ILE A 588 22.16 -46.33 7.45
CA ILE A 588 22.20 -44.90 7.04
C ILE A 588 22.36 -44.86 5.54
N SER A 589 21.50 -44.07 4.89
CA SER A 589 21.46 -43.85 3.43
C SER A 589 21.39 -42.33 3.12
N GLY A 590 21.63 -41.94 1.84
CA GLY A 590 21.67 -40.56 1.42
C GLY A 590 23.07 -40.04 1.14
N GLU A 591 23.26 -38.76 1.13
CA GLU A 591 24.54 -38.12 0.85
C GLU A 591 24.94 -37.19 1.99
N PHE A 592 26.18 -37.29 2.47
CA PHE A 592 26.76 -36.31 3.38
C PHE A 592 27.20 -35.08 2.58
N GLU A 593 26.84 -33.91 3.04
CA GLU A 593 27.43 -32.67 2.54
C GLU A 593 28.89 -32.55 2.98
N ASP A 594 29.66 -31.66 2.30
CA ASP A 594 31.09 -31.53 2.53
C ASP A 594 31.42 -31.23 4.00
N GLY A 595 32.19 -32.12 4.61
CA GLY A 595 32.63 -32.03 6.01
C GLY A 595 31.58 -32.41 7.05
N GLN A 596 30.38 -32.85 6.67
CA GLN A 596 29.37 -33.36 7.61
C GLN A 596 29.78 -34.70 8.21
N LYS A 597 29.29 -34.95 9.42
CA LYS A 597 29.46 -36.22 10.17
C LYS A 597 28.16 -36.57 10.87
N LEU A 598 27.82 -37.82 10.93
CA LEU A 598 26.72 -38.32 11.73
C LEU A 598 27.27 -38.97 13.01
N ALA A 599 26.93 -38.38 14.17
CA ALA A 599 27.23 -39.01 15.45
C ALA A 599 26.09 -39.94 15.86
N VAL A 600 26.38 -41.20 16.05
CA VAL A 600 25.48 -42.20 16.62
C VAL A 600 25.84 -42.34 18.09
N ALA A 601 25.00 -41.79 18.97
CA ALA A 601 25.21 -41.74 20.40
C ALA A 601 24.42 -42.85 21.11
N TYR A 602 25.07 -43.62 21.92
CA TYR A 602 24.49 -44.70 22.72
C TYR A 602 24.45 -44.29 24.18
N TYR A 603 23.30 -44.46 24.82
CA TYR A 603 23.07 -44.12 26.22
C TYR A 603 22.77 -45.40 27.02
N ASP A 604 23.21 -45.49 28.25
CA ASP A 604 22.93 -46.58 29.18
C ASP A 604 21.51 -46.51 29.78
N GLN A 605 21.15 -47.47 30.61
CA GLN A 605 19.85 -47.56 31.29
C GLN A 605 19.54 -46.37 32.20
N ASN A 606 20.57 -45.61 32.60
CA ASN A 606 20.46 -44.45 33.47
C ASN A 606 20.45 -43.13 32.65
N GLY A 607 20.49 -43.20 31.32
CA GLY A 607 20.54 -42.05 30.43
C GLY A 607 21.93 -41.41 30.29
N HIS A 608 22.99 -42.06 30.77
CA HIS A 608 24.36 -41.57 30.59
C HIS A 608 24.90 -41.97 29.22
N LEU A 609 25.67 -41.07 28.59
CA LEU A 609 26.33 -41.35 27.32
C LEU A 609 27.39 -42.44 27.48
N ALA A 610 27.15 -43.61 26.88
CA ALA A 610 28.03 -44.76 26.95
C ALA A 610 29.04 -44.81 25.81
N GLN A 611 28.63 -44.46 24.60
CA GLN A 611 29.48 -44.52 23.41
C GLN A 611 28.99 -43.53 22.34
N VAL A 612 29.92 -43.03 21.50
CA VAL A 612 29.59 -42.28 20.26
C VAL A 612 30.39 -42.92 19.12
N LYS A 613 29.70 -43.19 17.99
CA LYS A 613 30.32 -43.53 16.71
C LYS A 613 30.13 -42.36 15.75
N LEU A 614 31.21 -41.92 15.12
CA LEU A 614 31.15 -40.88 14.09
C LEU A 614 31.20 -41.53 12.70
N LEU A 615 30.23 -41.23 11.86
CA LEU A 615 30.14 -41.69 10.47
C LEU A 615 30.39 -40.49 9.55
N THR A 616 31.18 -40.70 8.50
CA THR A 616 31.46 -39.76 7.44
C THR A 616 31.00 -40.25 6.07
N GLN A 617 30.42 -41.45 6.05
CA GLN A 617 29.86 -42.09 4.86
C GLN A 617 28.67 -42.97 5.24
N VAL A 618 27.81 -43.26 4.27
CA VAL A 618 26.67 -44.17 4.44
C VAL A 618 27.12 -45.56 4.73
N GLN A 619 26.47 -46.22 5.71
CA GLN A 619 26.78 -47.61 6.09
C GLN A 619 25.66 -48.21 6.94
N THR A 620 25.68 -49.53 7.08
CA THR A 620 24.88 -50.30 8.04
C THR A 620 25.71 -50.63 9.27
N LEU A 621 25.16 -50.33 10.44
CA LEU A 621 25.78 -50.59 11.74
C LEU A 621 25.02 -51.68 12.48
N ALA A 622 25.70 -52.69 13.00
CA ALA A 622 25.15 -53.54 14.05
C ALA A 622 25.10 -52.71 15.36
N LEU A 623 23.93 -52.64 15.99
CA LEU A 623 23.74 -51.90 17.23
C LEU A 623 24.04 -52.82 18.43
N VAL A 624 24.52 -52.23 19.54
CA VAL A 624 24.88 -52.96 20.76
C VAL A 624 23.61 -53.39 21.50
N GLU A 625 23.57 -54.61 22.02
CA GLU A 625 22.41 -55.25 22.64
C GLU A 625 21.86 -54.54 23.90
N ASN A 626 20.54 -54.66 24.06
CA ASN A 626 19.68 -54.51 25.25
C ASN A 626 19.82 -53.29 26.16
N GLY A 627 18.75 -52.47 26.14
CA GLY A 627 18.53 -51.40 27.12
C GLY A 627 19.17 -50.07 26.80
N VAL A 628 19.70 -49.88 25.61
CA VAL A 628 20.43 -48.69 25.17
C VAL A 628 19.53 -47.80 24.34
N ARG A 629 19.38 -46.56 24.77
CA ARG A 629 18.81 -45.50 23.96
C ARG A 629 19.83 -45.06 22.91
N ILE A 630 19.38 -44.87 21.67
CA ILE A 630 20.25 -44.50 20.55
C ILE A 630 19.73 -43.19 19.92
N ARG A 631 20.61 -42.20 19.84
CA ARG A 631 20.29 -40.93 19.20
C ARG A 631 21.28 -40.61 18.07
N LEU A 632 20.78 -39.97 17.03
CA LEU A 632 21.56 -39.50 15.90
C LEU A 632 21.71 -37.98 15.97
N PHE A 633 22.92 -37.49 15.72
CA PHE A 633 23.22 -36.06 15.62
C PHE A 633 23.98 -35.81 14.32
N LEU A 634 23.40 -35.04 13.41
CA LEU A 634 24.11 -34.61 12.22
C LEU A 634 24.94 -33.36 12.59
N LEU A 635 26.25 -33.44 12.36
CA LEU A 635 27.20 -32.39 12.72
C LEU A 635 27.85 -31.82 11.46
N ASP A 636 28.14 -30.50 11.48
CA ASP A 636 28.97 -29.86 10.47
C ASP A 636 30.47 -30.13 10.65
N LYS A 637 31.29 -29.53 9.79
CA LYS A 637 32.75 -29.64 9.84
C LYS A 637 33.37 -29.12 11.16
N THR A 638 32.65 -28.28 11.91
CA THR A 638 33.08 -27.72 13.20
C THR A 638 32.53 -28.50 14.40
N ASN A 639 31.85 -29.62 14.14
CA ASN A 639 31.16 -30.47 15.11
C ASN A 639 29.97 -29.79 15.81
N GLN A 640 29.35 -28.84 15.14
CA GLN A 640 28.09 -28.23 15.62
C GLN A 640 26.90 -28.97 15.01
N PRO A 641 25.79 -29.16 15.77
CA PRO A 641 24.58 -29.77 15.23
C PRO A 641 23.99 -28.96 14.07
N VAL A 642 23.71 -29.63 12.96
CA VAL A 642 23.09 -29.04 11.75
C VAL A 642 21.56 -29.01 11.85
N CYS A 643 20.99 -29.97 12.56
CA CYS A 643 19.55 -30.12 12.78
C CYS A 643 19.27 -30.81 14.14
N LYS A 644 17.98 -30.93 14.48
CA LYS A 644 17.57 -31.67 15.70
C LYS A 644 18.07 -33.10 15.71
N ALA A 645 18.42 -33.60 16.89
CA ALA A 645 18.77 -34.98 17.09
C ALA A 645 17.55 -35.90 16.91
N MET A 646 17.78 -37.09 16.39
CA MET A 646 16.74 -38.11 16.19
C MET A 646 16.96 -39.29 17.12
N THR A 647 15.92 -39.82 17.77
CA THR A 647 15.97 -41.06 18.55
C THR A 647 15.61 -42.22 17.63
N VAL A 648 16.52 -43.22 17.58
CA VAL A 648 16.34 -44.45 16.81
C VAL A 648 15.72 -45.54 17.67
N LYS A 649 16.12 -45.59 18.93
CA LYS A 649 15.64 -46.55 19.93
C LYS A 649 15.59 -45.84 21.28
N GLY A 650 14.42 -45.84 21.93
CA GLY A 650 14.20 -45.24 23.24
C GLY A 650 14.12 -46.24 24.36
#